data_54477b28b08801a619a57aeba42127b6
#
_entry.id   54477b28b08801a619a57aeba42127b6
#
_cell.length_a   1.000
_cell.length_b   1.000
_cell.length_c   1.000
_cell.angle_alpha   90.00
_cell.angle_beta   90.00
_cell.angle_gamma   90.00
#
_symmetry.space_group_name_H-M   'P 1'
#
loop_
_entity.id
_entity.type
_entity.pdbx_description
1 polymer ?
#
loop_
_entity_poly.entity_id
_entity_poly.type
_entity_poly.pdbx_seq_one_letter_code
_entity_poly.pdbx_strand_id
1 'polypeptide(L)'
;MYKNLEWAVQEVKSYFPLADDFEGFMGVFINRYLLKNSIKDAGILEMTQMYFPYSESTYQKHCQDIGNIFDRLDCWEKDDMLCWVYQYYGNDTRNMSKSKLRNKAQKKELIHAKIYTPLWIVDYLTGGAFAYFGLNEMKATEIKKIRILDPACGSGNFLIRIYDYLMQLYTDKGVEKNQACKLILEKNIFGCDIDSYGIKIAKIILACKAYKDGADKPVKINLSCFDEKNINLKTAAEYRTLGSLYPLGDSKFLKEENFDIILSNPPYTDSSDYSAELKAKIDMYYKNYRKNLYACFIIRSHSLLKKNGICAMITPQTFMFISSFKQTRSFILDNMNIKEFVHFGLGGVFDNALVDTCAFILKKEKHLSSVARYIKLDGTAACDKKATLHRVLEGKFPELCYFSDQNDFESIPGKPFVYWISQEFRDIFSNPTLMEFADVRQGIATGNNKKFLRYFWEVEKNSIRFDTSDNSKKWVPYAKGGPYNKWYGNLWWVIAFDSQSTEILQNTGNNLPNKEYYFRSGITYSMTTSSGSTFRYLPQGFLFDCKGSSVFCHDDSHTFRFLALLNSKLAFFIYGFIAGSVDLEVGDLRNLPVHKDLLEENSLSLRLDRASRLLTAIRMKKEAYKATDMNYKLSEIHQVIGLGKGFDIQVLENTLERRDFLDLFISVLE
;
A
#
# COMPACT_ATOMS: atom_id res chain seq x y z
N MET A 1 -5.17 20.08 -16.71
CA MET A 1 -5.39 19.82 -18.13
C MET A 1 -6.78 19.24 -18.40
N TYR A 2 -7.24 18.30 -17.59
CA TYR A 2 -8.52 17.61 -17.83
C TYR A 2 -9.69 18.05 -16.95
N LYS A 3 -9.59 19.15 -16.17
CA LYS A 3 -10.69 19.66 -15.32
C LYS A 3 -11.96 19.99 -16.11
N ASN A 4 -11.81 20.60 -17.28
CA ASN A 4 -12.95 20.89 -18.14
C ASN A 4 -13.58 19.61 -18.72
N LEU A 5 -12.77 18.57 -18.97
CA LEU A 5 -13.26 17.28 -19.45
C LEU A 5 -14.04 16.54 -18.34
N GLU A 6 -13.56 16.54 -17.09
CA GLU A 6 -14.28 15.95 -15.96
C GLU A 6 -15.66 16.62 -15.79
N TRP A 7 -15.70 17.95 -15.81
CA TRP A 7 -16.95 18.70 -15.78
C TRP A 7 -17.87 18.30 -16.94
N ALA A 8 -17.36 18.27 -18.18
CA ALA A 8 -18.15 17.93 -19.36
C ALA A 8 -18.70 16.50 -19.31
N VAL A 9 -17.95 15.55 -18.79
CA VAL A 9 -18.39 14.16 -18.58
C VAL A 9 -19.56 14.12 -17.61
N GLN A 10 -19.52 14.85 -16.50
CA GLN A 10 -20.60 14.88 -15.52
C GLN A 10 -21.86 15.57 -16.09
N GLU A 11 -21.69 16.67 -16.82
CA GLU A 11 -22.82 17.36 -17.48
C GLU A 11 -23.47 16.46 -18.52
N VAL A 12 -22.72 15.87 -19.45
CA VAL A 12 -23.27 14.98 -20.48
C VAL A 12 -23.93 13.75 -19.86
N LYS A 13 -23.37 13.21 -18.77
CA LYS A 13 -23.95 12.08 -18.05
C LYS A 13 -25.35 12.36 -17.51
N SER A 14 -25.68 13.61 -17.19
CA SER A 14 -27.01 13.98 -16.72
C SER A 14 -28.12 13.75 -17.76
N TYR A 15 -27.76 13.70 -19.04
CA TYR A 15 -28.68 13.38 -20.14
C TYR A 15 -28.87 11.87 -20.37
N PHE A 16 -28.08 11.03 -19.65
CA PHE A 16 -28.12 9.58 -19.71
C PHE A 16 -28.36 9.01 -18.29
N PRO A 17 -29.58 9.16 -17.73
CA PRO A 17 -29.84 8.93 -16.30
C PRO A 17 -29.86 7.45 -15.89
N LEU A 18 -29.96 6.51 -16.81
CA LEU A 18 -30.02 5.09 -16.52
C LEU A 18 -28.63 4.48 -16.51
N ALA A 19 -28.38 3.54 -15.61
CA ALA A 19 -27.10 2.81 -15.55
C ALA A 19 -26.79 2.02 -16.83
N ASP A 20 -27.85 1.66 -17.58
CA ASP A 20 -27.75 0.91 -18.84
C ASP A 20 -27.45 1.80 -20.06
N ASP A 21 -27.42 3.13 -19.90
CA ASP A 21 -27.14 4.09 -20.97
C ASP A 21 -25.65 4.35 -21.23
N PHE A 22 -24.76 3.59 -20.57
CA PHE A 22 -23.31 3.79 -20.71
C PHE A 22 -22.81 3.67 -22.15
N GLU A 23 -23.33 2.71 -22.90
CA GLU A 23 -22.93 2.53 -24.31
C GLU A 23 -23.34 3.72 -25.17
N GLY A 24 -24.55 4.26 -24.99
CA GLY A 24 -25.01 5.47 -25.62
C GLY A 24 -24.20 6.70 -25.25
N PHE A 25 -23.92 6.87 -23.97
CA PHE A 25 -23.03 7.93 -23.47
C PHE A 25 -21.63 7.89 -24.12
N MET A 26 -20.98 6.74 -24.11
CA MET A 26 -19.66 6.58 -24.73
C MET A 26 -19.73 6.77 -26.25
N GLY A 27 -20.79 6.29 -26.90
CA GLY A 27 -21.02 6.46 -28.33
C GLY A 27 -21.01 7.92 -28.76
N VAL A 28 -21.65 8.80 -27.98
CA VAL A 28 -21.66 10.25 -28.23
C VAL A 28 -20.26 10.86 -28.18
N PHE A 29 -19.49 10.54 -27.17
CA PHE A 29 -18.11 11.03 -27.03
C PHE A 29 -17.21 10.48 -28.14
N ILE A 30 -17.30 9.20 -28.47
CA ILE A 30 -16.49 8.56 -29.51
C ILE A 30 -16.81 9.16 -30.87
N ASN A 31 -18.09 9.34 -31.22
CA ASN A 31 -18.47 9.96 -32.50
C ASN A 31 -17.93 11.38 -32.61
N ARG A 32 -18.02 12.20 -31.55
CA ARG A 32 -17.45 13.55 -31.56
C ARG A 32 -15.94 13.52 -31.72
N TYR A 33 -15.26 12.58 -31.04
CA TYR A 33 -13.82 12.36 -31.20
C TYR A 33 -13.45 12.02 -32.65
N LEU A 34 -14.17 11.10 -33.29
CA LEU A 34 -13.96 10.73 -34.69
C LEU A 34 -14.13 11.92 -35.63
N LEU A 35 -15.21 12.71 -35.46
CA LEU A 35 -15.48 13.91 -36.25
C LEU A 35 -14.37 14.96 -36.10
N LYS A 36 -13.98 15.30 -34.86
CA LYS A 36 -12.91 16.30 -34.59
C LYS A 36 -11.55 15.87 -35.12
N ASN A 37 -11.29 14.58 -35.23
CA ASN A 37 -10.04 14.02 -35.75
C ASN A 37 -10.15 13.66 -37.24
N SER A 38 -11.24 14.02 -37.94
CA SER A 38 -11.46 13.75 -39.36
C SER A 38 -11.36 12.28 -39.76
N ILE A 39 -11.73 11.38 -38.86
CA ILE A 39 -11.69 9.92 -39.10
C ILE A 39 -12.97 9.49 -39.80
N LYS A 40 -12.82 9.02 -41.04
CA LYS A 40 -13.94 8.62 -41.92
C LYS A 40 -13.83 7.15 -42.35
N ASP A 41 -12.99 6.35 -41.74
CA ASP A 41 -12.81 4.92 -42.05
C ASP A 41 -14.09 4.15 -41.74
N ALA A 42 -14.62 3.43 -42.75
CA ALA A 42 -15.86 2.68 -42.60
C ALA A 42 -15.75 1.56 -41.56
N GLY A 43 -14.60 0.89 -41.45
CA GLY A 43 -14.39 -0.17 -40.47
C GLY A 43 -14.32 0.34 -39.02
N ILE A 44 -13.77 1.54 -38.82
CA ILE A 44 -13.76 2.18 -37.48
C ILE A 44 -15.16 2.61 -37.09
N LEU A 45 -15.94 3.20 -38.05
CA LEU A 45 -17.32 3.61 -37.82
C LEU A 45 -18.20 2.40 -37.49
N GLU A 46 -18.08 1.30 -38.25
CA GLU A 46 -18.79 0.05 -38.02
C GLU A 46 -18.43 -0.56 -36.64
N MET A 47 -17.14 -0.62 -36.29
CA MET A 47 -16.68 -1.10 -35.01
C MET A 47 -17.19 -0.24 -33.84
N THR A 48 -17.24 1.09 -34.01
CA THR A 48 -17.80 2.02 -33.03
C THR A 48 -19.27 1.75 -32.81
N GLN A 49 -20.07 1.64 -33.89
CA GLN A 49 -21.47 1.35 -33.80
C GLN A 49 -21.78 -0.02 -33.18
N MET A 50 -20.93 -1.03 -33.45
CA MET A 50 -21.07 -2.36 -32.87
C MET A 50 -20.74 -2.36 -31.37
N TYR A 51 -19.75 -1.60 -30.92
CA TYR A 51 -19.30 -1.59 -29.53
C TYR A 51 -20.09 -0.63 -28.65
N PHE A 52 -20.48 0.51 -29.19
CA PHE A 52 -21.15 1.60 -28.49
C PHE A 52 -22.31 2.13 -29.36
N PRO A 53 -23.35 1.30 -29.53
CA PRO A 53 -24.54 1.74 -30.29
C PRO A 53 -25.17 2.93 -29.57
N TYR A 54 -25.32 4.04 -30.25
CA TYR A 54 -26.07 5.17 -29.72
C TYR A 54 -27.33 5.41 -30.57
N SER A 55 -28.39 5.73 -29.86
CA SER A 55 -29.64 6.10 -30.55
C SER A 55 -29.55 7.55 -31.02
N GLU A 56 -29.65 7.75 -32.33
CA GLU A 56 -29.68 9.07 -32.94
C GLU A 56 -30.80 9.92 -32.33
N SER A 57 -31.92 9.29 -31.94
CA SER A 57 -33.06 9.97 -31.31
C SER A 57 -32.72 10.56 -29.93
N THR A 58 -31.93 9.89 -29.11
CA THR A 58 -31.47 10.42 -27.80
C THR A 58 -30.50 11.58 -28.00
N TYR A 59 -29.58 11.47 -28.96
CA TYR A 59 -28.65 12.54 -29.29
C TYR A 59 -29.39 13.75 -29.87
N GLN A 60 -30.31 13.55 -30.83
CA GLN A 60 -31.09 14.64 -31.46
C GLN A 60 -31.91 15.44 -30.45
N LYS A 61 -32.44 14.79 -29.40
CA LYS A 61 -33.22 15.46 -28.35
C LYS A 61 -32.37 16.47 -27.53
N HIS A 62 -31.08 16.22 -27.37
CA HIS A 62 -30.19 17.03 -26.55
C HIS A 62 -28.96 17.54 -27.33
N CYS A 63 -28.94 17.43 -28.64
CA CYS A 63 -27.75 17.70 -29.47
C CYS A 63 -27.20 19.11 -29.32
N GLN A 64 -28.05 20.10 -29.08
CA GLN A 64 -27.61 21.49 -28.93
C GLN A 64 -26.92 21.70 -27.61
N ASP A 65 -27.44 21.16 -26.49
CA ASP A 65 -26.85 21.28 -25.16
C ASP A 65 -25.54 20.49 -25.07
N ILE A 66 -25.54 19.25 -25.53
CA ILE A 66 -24.32 18.41 -25.59
C ILE A 66 -23.30 19.03 -26.53
N GLY A 67 -23.72 19.59 -27.67
CA GLY A 67 -22.86 20.32 -28.61
C GLY A 67 -22.17 21.51 -27.96
N ASN A 68 -22.92 22.32 -27.22
CA ASN A 68 -22.41 23.48 -26.49
C ASN A 68 -21.38 23.06 -25.38
N ILE A 69 -21.61 21.93 -24.73
CA ILE A 69 -20.66 21.36 -23.75
C ILE A 69 -19.36 20.95 -24.46
N PHE A 70 -19.48 20.22 -25.57
CA PHE A 70 -18.35 19.72 -26.35
C PHE A 70 -17.51 20.83 -27.00
N ASP A 71 -18.11 21.95 -27.40
CA ASP A 71 -17.38 23.07 -27.99
C ASP A 71 -16.51 23.85 -26.99
N ARG A 72 -16.73 23.64 -25.70
CA ARG A 72 -15.86 24.16 -24.62
C ARG A 72 -14.62 23.30 -24.36
N LEU A 73 -14.49 22.13 -24.99
CA LEU A 73 -13.37 21.23 -24.83
C LEU A 73 -12.29 21.46 -25.89
N ASP A 74 -11.06 21.59 -25.46
CA ASP A 74 -9.84 21.76 -26.26
C ASP A 74 -8.97 20.51 -26.36
N CYS A 75 -9.46 19.36 -25.84
CA CYS A 75 -8.68 18.13 -25.72
C CYS A 75 -9.01 17.05 -26.76
N TRP A 76 -9.84 17.36 -27.77
CA TRP A 76 -10.29 16.38 -28.76
C TRP A 76 -9.18 15.73 -29.60
N GLU A 77 -8.07 16.42 -29.80
CA GLU A 77 -6.93 15.91 -30.55
C GLU A 77 -6.04 14.94 -29.77
N LYS A 78 -6.29 14.81 -28.46
CA LYS A 78 -5.47 13.95 -27.60
C LYS A 78 -5.93 12.51 -27.67
N ASP A 79 -5.01 11.62 -27.97
CA ASP A 79 -5.29 10.20 -28.16
C ASP A 79 -5.82 9.50 -26.90
N ASP A 80 -5.46 9.98 -25.71
CA ASP A 80 -5.91 9.44 -24.42
C ASP A 80 -7.24 10.04 -23.90
N MET A 81 -7.84 10.96 -24.64
CA MET A 81 -9.07 11.66 -24.24
C MET A 81 -10.20 10.68 -23.87
N LEU A 82 -10.44 9.68 -24.71
CA LEU A 82 -11.48 8.68 -24.47
C LEU A 82 -11.22 7.80 -23.24
N CYS A 83 -9.95 7.57 -22.91
CA CYS A 83 -9.57 6.89 -21.67
C CYS A 83 -9.98 7.71 -20.44
N TRP A 84 -9.79 9.03 -20.48
CA TRP A 84 -10.21 9.94 -19.42
C TRP A 84 -11.73 10.07 -19.32
N VAL A 85 -12.45 10.12 -20.43
CA VAL A 85 -13.92 10.09 -20.44
C VAL A 85 -14.43 8.85 -19.71
N TYR A 86 -13.85 7.70 -20.02
CA TYR A 86 -14.20 6.44 -19.39
C TYR A 86 -13.92 6.44 -17.90
N GLN A 87 -12.79 7.00 -17.49
CA GLN A 87 -12.45 7.12 -16.07
C GLN A 87 -13.40 8.06 -15.32
N TYR A 88 -13.67 9.23 -15.86
CA TYR A 88 -14.53 10.23 -15.21
C TYR A 88 -15.97 9.78 -15.10
N TYR A 89 -16.48 9.00 -16.05
CA TYR A 89 -17.80 8.38 -15.93
C TYR A 89 -17.94 7.53 -14.66
N GLY A 90 -16.91 6.81 -14.28
CA GLY A 90 -16.87 5.95 -13.07
C GLY A 90 -16.61 6.70 -11.75
N ASN A 91 -16.31 8.01 -11.74
CA ASN A 91 -15.86 8.71 -10.53
C ASN A 91 -16.94 8.86 -9.44
N ASP A 92 -18.22 8.98 -9.79
CA ASP A 92 -19.32 9.14 -8.83
C ASP A 92 -19.45 7.97 -7.85
N THR A 93 -19.17 6.77 -8.32
CA THR A 93 -19.23 5.57 -7.48
C THR A 93 -18.10 5.51 -6.45
N ARG A 94 -16.99 6.24 -6.64
CA ARG A 94 -15.84 6.31 -5.73
C ARG A 94 -16.08 7.21 -4.52
N ASN A 95 -16.84 8.29 -4.70
CA ASN A 95 -17.12 9.28 -3.65
C ASN A 95 -18.20 8.83 -2.66
N MET A 96 -18.92 7.74 -2.95
CA MET A 96 -19.86 7.15 -2.02
C MET A 96 -19.11 6.35 -0.95
N SER A 97 -19.22 6.79 0.31
CA SER A 97 -18.60 6.07 1.42
C SER A 97 -19.05 4.60 1.47
N LYS A 98 -18.12 3.68 1.71
CA LYS A 98 -18.37 2.22 1.83
C LYS A 98 -19.56 1.86 2.76
N SER A 99 -19.92 2.76 3.69
CA SER A 99 -21.03 2.61 4.61
C SER A 99 -22.42 2.88 3.99
N LYS A 100 -22.51 3.60 2.86
CA LYS A 100 -23.78 3.92 2.18
C LYS A 100 -24.21 2.87 1.16
N LEU A 101 -23.33 1.94 0.79
CA LEU A 101 -23.61 0.90 -0.20
C LEU A 101 -24.26 -0.32 0.45
N ARG A 102 -25.59 -0.37 0.43
CA ARG A 102 -26.38 -1.46 1.01
C ARG A 102 -26.49 -2.72 0.12
N ASN A 103 -26.21 -2.65 -1.16
CA ASN A 103 -26.40 -3.75 -2.12
C ASN A 103 -25.08 -4.38 -2.59
N LYS A 104 -25.02 -5.74 -2.60
CA LYS A 104 -23.89 -6.53 -3.10
C LYS A 104 -23.49 -6.22 -4.57
N ALA A 105 -24.46 -5.84 -5.42
CA ALA A 105 -24.24 -5.47 -6.81
C ALA A 105 -23.42 -4.16 -6.93
N GLN A 106 -23.79 -3.13 -6.16
CA GLN A 106 -23.05 -1.85 -6.11
C GLN A 106 -21.63 -1.99 -5.52
N LYS A 107 -21.43 -2.93 -4.59
CA LYS A 107 -20.09 -3.30 -4.11
C LYS A 107 -19.22 -3.92 -5.21
N LYS A 108 -19.83 -4.68 -6.14
CA LYS A 108 -19.11 -5.34 -7.24
C LYS A 108 -18.61 -4.34 -8.28
N GLU A 109 -19.39 -3.27 -8.56
CA GLU A 109 -18.99 -2.17 -9.46
C GLU A 109 -17.88 -1.29 -8.85
N LEU A 110 -17.84 -1.11 -7.53
CA LEU A 110 -16.80 -0.34 -6.82
C LEU A 110 -15.42 -1.03 -6.79
N ILE A 111 -15.38 -2.36 -6.93
CA ILE A 111 -14.13 -3.13 -6.95
C ILE A 111 -13.30 -2.81 -8.21
N HIS A 112 -13.94 -2.28 -9.23
CA HIS A 112 -13.30 -1.85 -10.49
C HIS A 112 -12.94 -0.37 -10.53
N ALA A 113 -12.61 0.25 -9.40
CA ALA A 113 -12.09 1.63 -9.37
C ALA A 113 -10.75 1.69 -10.11
N LYS A 114 -10.82 1.91 -11.41
CA LYS A 114 -9.66 2.02 -12.30
C LYS A 114 -8.96 3.33 -12.01
N ILE A 115 -7.68 3.25 -11.74
CA ILE A 115 -6.83 4.41 -11.56
C ILE A 115 -6.04 4.60 -12.86
N TYR A 116 -6.33 5.67 -13.57
CA TYR A 116 -5.61 6.03 -14.79
C TYR A 116 -4.17 6.43 -14.46
N THR A 117 -3.21 5.85 -15.18
CA THR A 117 -1.80 6.16 -14.98
C THR A 117 -1.44 7.44 -15.73
N PRO A 118 -0.92 8.49 -15.06
CA PRO A 118 -0.49 9.71 -15.73
C PRO A 118 0.54 9.44 -16.82
N LEU A 119 0.42 10.12 -17.96
CA LEU A 119 1.28 9.90 -19.13
C LEU A 119 2.77 9.99 -18.82
N TRP A 120 3.18 10.90 -17.92
CA TRP A 120 4.59 11.03 -17.56
C TRP A 120 5.17 9.80 -16.85
N ILE A 121 4.34 9.04 -16.11
CA ILE A 121 4.71 7.73 -15.53
C ILE A 121 4.80 6.67 -16.63
N VAL A 122 3.81 6.67 -17.55
CA VAL A 122 3.81 5.73 -18.67
C VAL A 122 5.04 5.94 -19.55
N ASP A 123 5.38 7.21 -19.84
CA ASP A 123 6.57 7.58 -20.60
C ASP A 123 7.85 7.13 -19.89
N TYR A 124 7.95 7.39 -18.59
CA TYR A 124 9.10 6.97 -17.79
C TYR A 124 9.29 5.44 -17.83
N LEU A 125 8.23 4.68 -17.56
CA LEU A 125 8.29 3.22 -17.53
C LEU A 125 8.54 2.63 -18.92
N THR A 126 7.91 3.17 -19.97
CA THR A 126 8.08 2.70 -21.36
C THR A 126 9.50 2.99 -21.85
N GLY A 127 9.97 4.21 -21.67
CA GLY A 127 11.33 4.60 -22.07
C GLY A 127 12.39 3.81 -21.34
N GLY A 128 12.25 3.66 -20.02
CA GLY A 128 13.16 2.86 -19.20
C GLY A 128 13.17 1.37 -19.59
N ALA A 129 11.98 0.78 -19.77
CA ALA A 129 11.87 -0.63 -20.20
C ALA A 129 12.55 -0.88 -21.56
N PHE A 130 12.36 0.02 -22.52
CA PHE A 130 12.97 -0.09 -23.83
C PHE A 130 14.50 0.07 -23.77
N ALA A 131 14.98 1.02 -22.95
CA ALA A 131 16.41 1.23 -22.75
C ALA A 131 17.08 0.01 -22.10
N TYR A 132 16.51 -0.52 -20.98
CA TYR A 132 17.07 -1.69 -20.30
C TYR A 132 16.94 -2.99 -21.10
N PHE A 133 15.99 -3.07 -22.03
CA PHE A 133 15.90 -4.18 -22.98
C PHE A 133 16.89 -4.04 -24.15
N GLY A 134 17.36 -2.83 -24.42
CA GLY A 134 18.23 -2.53 -25.56
C GLY A 134 17.46 -2.37 -26.88
N LEU A 135 16.17 -2.00 -26.83
CA LEU A 135 15.31 -1.95 -28.02
C LEU A 135 15.75 -0.87 -29.01
N ASN A 136 16.30 0.23 -28.52
CA ASN A 136 16.75 1.36 -29.34
C ASN A 136 17.89 0.99 -30.29
N GLU A 137 18.72 0.02 -29.88
CA GLU A 137 19.91 -0.44 -30.66
C GLU A 137 19.53 -1.48 -31.72
N MET A 138 18.33 -2.05 -31.66
CA MET A 138 17.90 -3.13 -32.54
C MET A 138 17.58 -2.62 -33.96
N LYS A 139 17.77 -3.50 -34.97
CA LYS A 139 17.30 -3.25 -36.33
C LYS A 139 15.77 -3.45 -36.42
N ALA A 140 15.13 -2.81 -37.40
CA ALA A 140 13.69 -2.97 -37.63
C ALA A 140 13.23 -4.44 -37.76
N THR A 141 14.07 -5.30 -38.37
CA THR A 141 13.80 -6.74 -38.50
C THR A 141 13.83 -7.51 -37.20
N GLU A 142 14.54 -7.00 -36.20
CA GLU A 142 14.61 -7.58 -34.84
C GLU A 142 13.44 -7.06 -34.00
N ILE A 143 13.16 -5.74 -34.05
CA ILE A 143 12.02 -5.11 -33.37
C ILE A 143 10.70 -5.78 -33.76
N LYS A 144 10.53 -6.17 -35.03
CA LYS A 144 9.37 -6.91 -35.52
C LYS A 144 9.06 -8.20 -34.74
N LYS A 145 10.07 -8.80 -34.09
CA LYS A 145 9.94 -10.05 -33.34
C LYS A 145 9.61 -9.83 -31.85
N ILE A 146 9.74 -8.59 -31.38
CA ILE A 146 9.54 -8.22 -29.99
C ILE A 146 8.06 -8.21 -29.66
N ARG A 147 7.69 -8.80 -28.54
CA ARG A 147 6.31 -8.89 -28.06
C ARG A 147 6.19 -8.17 -26.72
N ILE A 148 5.32 -7.18 -26.67
CA ILE A 148 5.11 -6.30 -25.52
C ILE A 148 3.69 -6.52 -25.02
N LEU A 149 3.52 -6.81 -23.73
CA LEU A 149 2.22 -7.09 -23.11
C LEU A 149 1.88 -6.07 -22.02
N ASP A 150 0.64 -5.61 -22.01
CA ASP A 150 0.01 -5.09 -20.81
C ASP A 150 -1.07 -6.09 -20.33
N PRO A 151 -0.83 -6.82 -19.21
CA PRO A 151 -1.74 -7.86 -18.72
C PRO A 151 -2.98 -7.30 -17.98
N ALA A 152 -3.09 -5.99 -17.78
CA ALA A 152 -4.22 -5.28 -17.16
C ALA A 152 -4.42 -3.92 -17.84
N CYS A 153 -4.62 -3.94 -19.16
CA CYS A 153 -4.46 -2.76 -20.01
C CYS A 153 -5.59 -1.73 -19.90
N GLY A 154 -6.74 -2.08 -19.30
CA GLY A 154 -7.89 -1.19 -19.21
C GLY A 154 -8.27 -0.60 -20.55
N SER A 155 -8.38 0.72 -20.62
CA SER A 155 -8.66 1.47 -21.85
C SER A 155 -7.42 1.74 -22.74
N GLY A 156 -6.26 1.13 -22.43
CA GLY A 156 -5.11 1.10 -23.33
C GLY A 156 -4.04 2.17 -23.11
N ASN A 157 -3.98 2.78 -21.95
CA ASN A 157 -3.08 3.90 -21.67
C ASN A 157 -1.60 3.60 -21.96
N PHE A 158 -1.08 2.47 -21.46
CA PHE A 158 0.27 2.02 -21.81
C PHE A 158 0.38 1.69 -23.30
N LEU A 159 -0.61 1.00 -23.87
CA LEU A 159 -0.57 0.53 -25.26
C LEU A 159 -0.49 1.69 -26.25
N ILE A 160 -1.20 2.81 -25.96
CA ILE A 160 -1.17 4.04 -26.77
C ILE A 160 0.26 4.61 -26.81
N ARG A 161 0.92 4.70 -25.65
CA ARG A 161 2.28 5.24 -25.56
C ARG A 161 3.32 4.27 -26.13
N ILE A 162 3.17 2.97 -25.90
CA ILE A 162 4.01 1.95 -26.56
C ILE A 162 3.92 2.06 -28.06
N TYR A 163 2.71 2.28 -28.60
CA TYR A 163 2.51 2.52 -30.03
C TYR A 163 3.32 3.73 -30.53
N ASP A 164 3.26 4.86 -29.83
CA ASP A 164 3.99 6.08 -30.20
C ASP A 164 5.51 5.87 -30.18
N TYR A 165 6.05 5.26 -29.14
CA TYR A 165 7.47 4.94 -29.03
C TYR A 165 7.92 3.99 -30.14
N LEU A 166 7.17 2.94 -30.43
CA LEU A 166 7.49 2.01 -31.50
C LEU A 166 7.36 2.66 -32.88
N MET A 167 6.36 3.54 -33.11
CA MET A 167 6.20 4.28 -34.36
C MET A 167 7.43 5.15 -34.62
N GLN A 168 7.87 5.92 -33.62
CA GLN A 168 9.09 6.72 -33.74
C GLN A 168 10.31 5.81 -34.02
N LEU A 169 10.45 4.70 -33.30
CA LEU A 169 11.57 3.79 -33.46
C LEU A 169 11.62 3.16 -34.86
N TYR A 170 10.47 2.77 -35.43
CA TYR A 170 10.41 2.22 -36.76
C TYR A 170 10.70 3.29 -37.83
N THR A 171 10.16 4.50 -37.68
CA THR A 171 10.38 5.61 -38.63
C THR A 171 11.82 6.06 -38.61
N ASP A 172 12.49 6.11 -37.46
CA ASP A 172 13.91 6.43 -37.34
C ASP A 172 14.80 5.38 -38.06
N LYS A 173 14.28 4.16 -38.21
CA LYS A 173 14.96 3.07 -38.97
C LYS A 173 14.48 2.94 -40.44
N GLY A 174 13.78 3.96 -40.94
CA GLY A 174 13.39 4.07 -42.34
C GLY A 174 12.17 3.24 -42.74
N VAL A 175 11.33 2.79 -41.76
CA VAL A 175 10.08 2.08 -42.05
C VAL A 175 8.98 3.10 -42.25
N GLU A 176 8.26 3.01 -43.38
CA GLU A 176 7.09 3.86 -43.67
C GLU A 176 6.00 3.69 -42.61
N LYS A 177 5.33 4.80 -42.24
CA LYS A 177 4.32 4.83 -41.17
C LYS A 177 3.18 3.82 -41.38
N ASN A 178 2.67 3.70 -42.60
CA ASN A 178 1.62 2.75 -42.96
C ASN A 178 2.03 1.28 -42.80
N GLN A 179 3.32 0.98 -42.94
CA GLN A 179 3.89 -0.34 -42.66
C GLN A 179 4.18 -0.53 -41.16
N ALA A 180 4.71 0.51 -40.51
CA ALA A 180 5.05 0.48 -39.10
C ALA A 180 3.78 0.23 -38.23
N CYS A 181 2.65 0.91 -38.50
CA CYS A 181 1.42 0.72 -37.74
C CYS A 181 0.90 -0.74 -37.78
N LYS A 182 1.02 -1.41 -38.95
CA LYS A 182 0.67 -2.83 -39.11
C LYS A 182 1.59 -3.73 -38.28
N LEU A 183 2.92 -3.47 -38.31
CA LEU A 183 3.90 -4.23 -37.53
C LEU A 183 3.65 -4.07 -36.03
N ILE A 184 3.42 -2.84 -35.59
CA ILE A 184 3.15 -2.53 -34.17
C ILE A 184 1.93 -3.28 -33.68
N LEU A 185 0.79 -3.15 -34.34
CA LEU A 185 -0.48 -3.69 -33.87
C LEU A 185 -0.61 -5.21 -34.04
N GLU A 186 -0.04 -5.77 -35.12
CA GLU A 186 -0.15 -7.20 -35.42
C GLU A 186 0.94 -8.05 -34.77
N LYS A 187 2.10 -7.47 -34.45
CA LYS A 187 3.28 -8.24 -34.00
C LYS A 187 3.81 -7.83 -32.63
N ASN A 188 3.82 -6.52 -32.32
CA ASN A 188 4.50 -6.04 -31.12
C ASN A 188 3.57 -5.87 -29.93
N ILE A 189 2.40 -5.26 -30.08
CA ILE A 189 1.51 -4.89 -28.98
C ILE A 189 0.48 -5.98 -28.67
N PHE A 190 0.41 -6.34 -27.39
CA PHE A 190 -0.60 -7.25 -26.85
C PHE A 190 -1.18 -6.65 -25.58
N GLY A 191 -2.48 -6.81 -25.37
CA GLY A 191 -3.14 -6.37 -24.15
C GLY A 191 -4.29 -7.27 -23.78
N CYS A 192 -4.53 -7.37 -22.47
CA CYS A 192 -5.71 -8.07 -21.98
C CYS A 192 -6.24 -7.42 -20.70
N ASP A 193 -7.53 -7.53 -20.50
CA ASP A 193 -8.23 -7.05 -19.33
C ASP A 193 -9.50 -7.87 -19.10
N ILE A 194 -10.02 -7.87 -17.88
CA ILE A 194 -11.36 -8.40 -17.56
C ILE A 194 -12.46 -7.42 -17.94
N ASP A 195 -12.11 -6.16 -18.21
CA ASP A 195 -13.01 -5.09 -18.57
C ASP A 195 -13.24 -5.04 -20.07
N SER A 196 -14.42 -5.51 -20.50
CA SER A 196 -14.80 -5.50 -21.91
C SER A 196 -14.92 -4.11 -22.51
N TYR A 197 -15.40 -3.13 -21.74
CA TYR A 197 -15.54 -1.75 -22.23
C TYR A 197 -14.17 -1.08 -22.39
N GLY A 198 -13.25 -1.29 -21.43
CA GLY A 198 -11.87 -0.82 -21.57
C GLY A 198 -11.23 -1.34 -22.85
N ILE A 199 -11.32 -2.66 -23.09
CA ILE A 199 -10.80 -3.29 -24.32
C ILE A 199 -11.43 -2.72 -25.60
N LYS A 200 -12.74 -2.49 -25.61
CA LYS A 200 -13.45 -1.88 -26.77
C LYS A 200 -12.91 -0.48 -27.07
N ILE A 201 -12.74 0.35 -26.03
CA ILE A 201 -12.18 1.71 -26.14
C ILE A 201 -10.75 1.67 -26.65
N ALA A 202 -9.90 0.82 -26.06
CA ALA A 202 -8.51 0.66 -26.48
C ALA A 202 -8.39 0.25 -27.97
N LYS A 203 -9.23 -0.67 -28.44
CA LYS A 203 -9.29 -1.06 -29.86
C LYS A 203 -9.65 0.10 -30.76
N ILE A 204 -10.64 0.92 -30.40
CA ILE A 204 -11.04 2.09 -31.19
C ILE A 204 -9.88 3.10 -31.26
N ILE A 205 -9.27 3.43 -30.13
CA ILE A 205 -8.16 4.40 -30.11
C ILE A 205 -6.99 3.94 -30.98
N LEU A 206 -6.57 2.67 -30.83
CA LEU A 206 -5.46 2.12 -31.61
C LEU A 206 -5.78 2.03 -33.11
N ALA A 207 -7.04 1.73 -33.47
CA ALA A 207 -7.49 1.77 -34.86
C ALA A 207 -7.44 3.20 -35.41
N CYS A 208 -7.88 4.20 -34.63
CA CYS A 208 -7.79 5.62 -35.03
C CYS A 208 -6.33 6.06 -35.25
N LYS A 209 -5.42 5.62 -34.38
CA LYS A 209 -3.98 5.91 -34.54
C LYS A 209 -3.43 5.31 -35.84
N ALA A 210 -3.74 4.04 -36.10
CA ALA A 210 -3.31 3.38 -37.34
C ALA A 210 -3.86 4.09 -38.58
N TYR A 211 -5.12 4.54 -38.57
CA TYR A 211 -5.72 5.32 -39.65
C TYR A 211 -4.99 6.65 -39.86
N LYS A 212 -4.72 7.41 -38.80
CA LYS A 212 -3.94 8.67 -38.88
C LYS A 212 -2.53 8.44 -39.45
N ASP A 213 -1.92 7.29 -39.19
CA ASP A 213 -0.60 6.91 -39.70
C ASP A 213 -0.64 6.24 -41.09
N GLY A 214 -1.81 6.27 -41.74
CA GLY A 214 -1.97 5.89 -43.16
C GLY A 214 -2.29 4.41 -43.36
N ALA A 215 -2.87 3.71 -42.39
CA ALA A 215 -3.40 2.37 -42.62
C ALA A 215 -4.55 2.42 -43.63
N ASP A 216 -4.43 1.69 -44.73
CA ASP A 216 -5.38 1.60 -45.83
C ASP A 216 -6.46 0.53 -45.68
N LYS A 217 -6.30 -0.33 -44.66
CA LYS A 217 -7.20 -1.45 -44.34
C LYS A 217 -7.28 -1.63 -42.82
N PRO A 218 -8.36 -2.24 -42.29
CA PRO A 218 -8.45 -2.59 -40.91
C PRO A 218 -7.26 -3.44 -40.44
N VAL A 219 -6.57 -3.00 -39.41
CA VAL A 219 -5.39 -3.68 -38.85
C VAL A 219 -5.85 -4.60 -37.72
N LYS A 220 -5.30 -5.80 -37.67
CA LYS A 220 -5.56 -6.73 -36.56
C LYS A 220 -4.93 -6.19 -35.27
N ILE A 221 -5.74 -6.01 -34.23
CA ILE A 221 -5.30 -5.53 -32.92
C ILE A 221 -5.33 -6.70 -31.93
N ASN A 222 -4.19 -7.01 -31.28
CA ASN A 222 -4.06 -8.15 -30.37
C ASN A 222 -4.51 -7.79 -28.95
N LEU A 223 -5.77 -7.41 -28.78
CA LEU A 223 -6.39 -7.17 -27.49
C LEU A 223 -7.48 -8.20 -27.21
N SER A 224 -7.48 -8.77 -26.00
CA SER A 224 -8.41 -9.80 -25.57
C SER A 224 -9.11 -9.43 -24.27
N CYS A 225 -10.42 -9.61 -24.23
CA CYS A 225 -11.20 -9.60 -23.01
C CYS A 225 -11.49 -11.03 -22.57
N PHE A 226 -11.33 -11.33 -21.28
CA PHE A 226 -11.57 -12.64 -20.72
C PHE A 226 -13.05 -12.97 -20.47
N ASP A 227 -13.95 -12.02 -20.74
CA ASP A 227 -15.39 -12.23 -20.64
C ASP A 227 -16.03 -12.63 -21.99
N GLU A 228 -15.26 -12.66 -23.08
CA GLU A 228 -15.79 -12.98 -24.41
C GLU A 228 -16.12 -14.47 -24.58
N LYS A 229 -17.21 -14.74 -25.34
CA LYS A 229 -17.80 -16.07 -25.60
C LYS A 229 -16.87 -17.09 -26.29
N ASN A 230 -15.65 -16.71 -26.63
CA ASN A 230 -14.69 -17.50 -27.42
C ASN A 230 -13.65 -18.27 -26.58
N ILE A 231 -13.79 -18.31 -25.25
CA ILE A 231 -12.93 -19.07 -24.36
C ILE A 231 -13.54 -20.46 -24.19
N ASN A 232 -12.69 -21.50 -24.20
CA ASN A 232 -13.12 -22.87 -23.95
C ASN A 232 -13.98 -22.95 -22.68
N LEU A 233 -15.20 -23.49 -22.77
CA LEU A 233 -16.17 -23.50 -21.67
C LEU A 233 -15.64 -24.09 -20.35
N LYS A 234 -14.68 -25.03 -20.41
CA LYS A 234 -14.06 -25.64 -19.21
C LYS A 234 -13.18 -24.67 -18.42
N THR A 235 -12.60 -23.65 -19.05
CA THR A 235 -11.69 -22.66 -18.44
C THR A 235 -12.30 -21.25 -18.36
N ALA A 236 -13.50 -21.07 -18.94
CA ALA A 236 -14.16 -19.75 -19.00
C ALA A 236 -14.42 -19.14 -17.61
N ALA A 237 -14.82 -19.96 -16.62
CA ALA A 237 -15.05 -19.51 -15.25
C ALA A 237 -13.75 -19.01 -14.58
N GLU A 238 -12.61 -19.66 -14.86
CA GLU A 238 -11.29 -19.28 -14.34
C GLU A 238 -10.83 -17.94 -14.93
N TYR A 239 -10.98 -17.76 -16.24
CA TYR A 239 -10.64 -16.51 -16.91
C TYR A 239 -11.52 -15.34 -16.50
N ARG A 240 -12.82 -15.55 -16.28
CA ARG A 240 -13.72 -14.50 -15.81
C ARG A 240 -13.36 -13.98 -14.43
N THR A 241 -12.81 -14.84 -13.57
CA THR A 241 -12.46 -14.46 -12.18
C THR A 241 -11.03 -13.95 -12.08
N LEU A 242 -10.07 -14.61 -12.73
CA LEU A 242 -8.64 -14.34 -12.62
C LEU A 242 -8.08 -13.49 -13.76
N GLY A 243 -8.75 -13.45 -14.92
CA GLY A 243 -8.23 -12.76 -16.09
C GLY A 243 -6.85 -13.29 -16.50
N SER A 244 -5.92 -12.41 -16.71
CA SER A 244 -4.53 -12.73 -17.05
C SER A 244 -3.73 -13.43 -15.94
N LEU A 245 -4.24 -13.41 -14.70
CA LEU A 245 -3.64 -14.15 -13.59
C LEU A 245 -3.86 -15.68 -13.70
N TYR A 246 -4.77 -16.16 -14.53
CA TYR A 246 -4.98 -17.59 -14.68
C TYR A 246 -3.77 -18.28 -15.33
N PRO A 247 -3.07 -19.19 -14.62
CA PRO A 247 -1.77 -19.70 -15.08
C PRO A 247 -1.89 -20.85 -16.10
N LEU A 248 -2.99 -21.59 -16.12
CA LEU A 248 -3.14 -22.86 -16.88
C LEU A 248 -3.94 -22.68 -18.18
N GLY A 249 -4.03 -21.46 -18.71
CA GLY A 249 -4.93 -21.17 -19.81
C GLY A 249 -4.43 -21.54 -21.21
N ASP A 250 -5.34 -22.04 -22.04
CA ASP A 250 -5.17 -22.28 -23.49
C ASP A 250 -5.31 -20.99 -24.33
N SER A 251 -5.09 -19.82 -23.72
CA SER A 251 -5.15 -18.57 -24.45
C SER A 251 -4.06 -18.52 -25.51
N LYS A 252 -4.44 -18.22 -26.76
CA LYS A 252 -3.53 -18.21 -27.90
C LYS A 252 -2.28 -17.35 -27.73
N PHE A 253 -2.29 -16.36 -26.86
CA PHE A 253 -1.14 -15.49 -26.66
C PHE A 253 -0.64 -15.35 -25.21
N LEU A 254 -1.41 -15.71 -24.17
CA LEU A 254 -0.95 -15.72 -22.76
C LEU A 254 -0.22 -17.03 -22.43
N LYS A 255 0.82 -17.37 -23.20
CA LYS A 255 1.70 -18.49 -22.93
C LYS A 255 2.88 -18.07 -22.08
N GLU A 256 3.38 -18.99 -21.27
CA GLU A 256 4.62 -18.80 -20.55
C GLU A 256 5.79 -18.53 -21.50
N GLU A 257 6.73 -17.69 -21.04
CA GLU A 257 7.94 -17.32 -21.79
C GLU A 257 7.68 -16.80 -23.21
N ASN A 258 6.62 -16.02 -23.39
CA ASN A 258 6.19 -15.54 -24.70
C ASN A 258 6.44 -14.04 -24.95
N PHE A 259 6.71 -13.26 -23.91
CA PHE A 259 6.85 -11.81 -24.02
C PHE A 259 8.27 -11.34 -23.69
N ASP A 260 8.71 -10.32 -24.38
CA ASP A 260 10.01 -9.70 -24.18
C ASP A 260 9.92 -8.57 -23.17
N ILE A 261 8.81 -7.81 -23.18
CA ILE A 261 8.56 -6.69 -22.27
C ILE A 261 7.13 -6.78 -21.75
N ILE A 262 6.96 -6.53 -20.45
CA ILE A 262 5.64 -6.38 -19.80
C ILE A 262 5.62 -5.02 -19.10
N LEU A 263 4.60 -4.21 -19.45
CA LEU A 263 4.34 -2.90 -18.82
C LEU A 263 2.93 -2.89 -18.27
N SER A 264 2.72 -2.46 -17.03
CA SER A 264 1.36 -2.42 -16.46
C SER A 264 1.22 -1.52 -15.25
N ASN A 265 0.00 -1.06 -15.03
CA ASN A 265 -0.51 -0.61 -13.74
C ASN A 265 -1.57 -1.63 -13.29
N PRO A 266 -1.19 -2.70 -12.56
CA PRO A 266 -2.11 -3.74 -12.15
C PRO A 266 -3.12 -3.25 -11.09
N PRO A 267 -4.24 -3.97 -10.87
CA PRO A 267 -5.23 -3.58 -9.85
C PRO A 267 -4.67 -3.66 -8.42
N TYR A 268 -5.02 -2.67 -7.55
CA TYR A 268 -4.56 -2.54 -6.16
C TYR A 268 -5.54 -3.12 -5.13
N THR A 269 -6.25 -4.19 -5.48
CA THR A 269 -7.26 -4.80 -4.61
C THR A 269 -6.60 -5.58 -3.48
N ASP A 270 -6.91 -5.23 -2.23
CA ASP A 270 -6.44 -5.97 -1.05
C ASP A 270 -7.24 -7.25 -0.82
N SER A 271 -6.63 -8.24 -0.18
CA SER A 271 -7.25 -9.54 0.11
C SER A 271 -8.52 -9.44 0.98
N SER A 272 -8.70 -8.37 1.73
CA SER A 272 -9.93 -8.09 2.49
C SER A 272 -11.13 -7.78 1.61
N ASP A 273 -10.89 -7.30 0.39
CA ASP A 273 -11.91 -6.89 -0.57
C ASP A 273 -12.21 -7.98 -1.64
N TYR A 274 -11.54 -9.13 -1.58
CA TYR A 274 -11.78 -10.23 -2.49
C TYR A 274 -13.18 -10.84 -2.32
N SER A 275 -13.85 -11.14 -3.44
CA SER A 275 -15.00 -12.04 -3.40
C SER A 275 -14.58 -13.43 -2.92
N ALA A 276 -15.51 -14.22 -2.39
CA ALA A 276 -15.22 -15.58 -1.94
C ALA A 276 -14.61 -16.45 -3.07
N GLU A 277 -15.11 -16.28 -4.30
CA GLU A 277 -14.64 -16.99 -5.48
C GLU A 277 -13.21 -16.57 -5.84
N LEU A 278 -12.94 -15.26 -5.94
CA LEU A 278 -11.60 -14.73 -6.23
C LEU A 278 -10.60 -15.21 -5.17
N LYS A 279 -10.98 -15.14 -3.90
CA LYS A 279 -10.14 -15.55 -2.78
C LYS A 279 -9.75 -17.03 -2.90
N ALA A 280 -10.72 -17.92 -3.18
CA ALA A 280 -10.45 -19.35 -3.34
C ALA A 280 -9.46 -19.62 -4.49
N LYS A 281 -9.61 -18.92 -5.63
CA LYS A 281 -8.72 -19.08 -6.78
C LYS A 281 -7.33 -18.48 -6.55
N ILE A 282 -7.24 -17.32 -5.90
CA ILE A 282 -5.95 -16.72 -5.51
C ILE A 282 -5.25 -17.62 -4.49
N ASP A 283 -5.95 -18.18 -3.51
CA ASP A 283 -5.37 -19.12 -2.55
C ASP A 283 -4.86 -20.41 -3.23
N MET A 284 -5.50 -20.83 -4.33
CA MET A 284 -5.06 -22.00 -5.11
C MET A 284 -3.76 -21.74 -5.89
N TYR A 285 -3.66 -20.63 -6.60
CA TYR A 285 -2.56 -20.38 -7.55
C TYR A 285 -1.47 -19.42 -7.00
N TYR A 286 -1.82 -18.54 -6.05
CA TYR A 286 -0.97 -17.45 -5.56
C TYR A 286 -0.94 -17.34 -4.03
N LYS A 287 -1.12 -18.45 -3.30
CA LYS A 287 -1.23 -18.49 -1.83
C LYS A 287 -0.23 -17.59 -1.09
N ASN A 288 1.03 -17.63 -1.51
CA ASN A 288 2.12 -16.88 -0.87
C ASN A 288 2.14 -15.38 -1.23
N TYR A 289 1.36 -14.96 -2.23
CA TYR A 289 1.35 -13.61 -2.79
C TYR A 289 -0.02 -12.95 -2.69
N ARG A 290 -0.95 -13.59 -2.00
CA ARG A 290 -2.39 -13.29 -1.96
C ARG A 290 -2.77 -11.97 -1.29
N LYS A 291 -1.83 -11.30 -0.61
CA LYS A 291 -2.12 -10.09 0.18
C LYS A 291 -2.75 -8.99 -0.66
N ASN A 292 -2.30 -8.82 -1.90
CA ASN A 292 -2.87 -7.87 -2.84
C ASN A 292 -2.69 -8.37 -4.29
N LEU A 293 -3.64 -8.04 -5.19
CA LEU A 293 -3.60 -8.52 -6.58
C LEU A 293 -2.33 -8.10 -7.32
N TYR A 294 -1.82 -6.89 -7.13
CA TYR A 294 -0.61 -6.45 -7.83
C TYR A 294 0.60 -7.36 -7.55
N ALA A 295 0.69 -7.95 -6.35
CA ALA A 295 1.75 -8.91 -6.05
C ALA A 295 1.61 -10.18 -6.91
N CYS A 296 0.39 -10.68 -7.10
CA CYS A 296 0.13 -11.79 -8.02
C CYS A 296 0.51 -11.45 -9.47
N PHE A 297 0.27 -10.19 -9.90
CA PHE A 297 0.66 -9.71 -11.23
C PHE A 297 2.18 -9.66 -11.43
N ILE A 298 2.96 -9.29 -10.41
CA ILE A 298 4.44 -9.36 -10.47
C ILE A 298 4.89 -10.79 -10.74
N ILE A 299 4.36 -11.77 -9.99
CA ILE A 299 4.70 -13.19 -10.14
C ILE A 299 4.27 -13.70 -11.51
N ARG A 300 3.04 -13.37 -11.95
CA ARG A 300 2.53 -13.79 -13.26
C ARG A 300 3.36 -13.22 -14.40
N SER A 301 3.78 -11.97 -14.30
CA SER A 301 4.61 -11.33 -15.31
C SER A 301 5.95 -12.04 -15.47
N HIS A 302 6.57 -12.48 -14.38
CA HIS A 302 7.77 -13.31 -14.47
C HIS A 302 7.53 -14.60 -15.26
N SER A 303 6.40 -15.31 -15.06
CA SER A 303 6.12 -16.54 -15.82
C SER A 303 5.87 -16.27 -17.31
N LEU A 304 5.26 -15.15 -17.65
CA LEU A 304 4.96 -14.75 -19.04
C LEU A 304 6.18 -14.22 -19.80
N LEU A 305 7.17 -13.69 -19.08
CA LEU A 305 8.39 -13.14 -19.68
C LEU A 305 9.33 -14.24 -20.17
N LYS A 306 9.95 -14.02 -21.32
CA LYS A 306 11.12 -14.76 -21.78
C LYS A 306 12.32 -14.50 -20.85
N LYS A 307 13.33 -15.35 -20.94
CA LYS A 307 14.64 -15.07 -20.32
C LYS A 307 15.18 -13.72 -20.81
N ASN A 308 15.73 -12.93 -19.91
CA ASN A 308 16.19 -11.56 -20.14
C ASN A 308 15.07 -10.53 -20.45
N GLY A 309 13.80 -10.91 -20.38
CA GLY A 309 12.69 -9.99 -20.57
C GLY A 309 12.56 -8.98 -19.43
N ILE A 310 11.90 -7.86 -19.71
CA ILE A 310 11.73 -6.71 -18.80
C ILE A 310 10.30 -6.65 -18.29
N CYS A 311 10.13 -6.47 -16.97
CA CYS A 311 8.89 -6.13 -16.32
C CYS A 311 8.98 -4.70 -15.76
N ALA A 312 8.13 -3.79 -16.22
CA ALA A 312 8.06 -2.42 -15.72
C ALA A 312 6.65 -2.12 -15.22
N MET A 313 6.51 -1.76 -13.94
CA MET A 313 5.20 -1.55 -13.32
C MET A 313 5.19 -0.35 -12.38
N ILE A 314 4.00 0.21 -12.20
CA ILE A 314 3.69 1.08 -11.06
C ILE A 314 2.73 0.35 -10.13
N THR A 315 3.03 0.35 -8.83
CA THR A 315 2.26 -0.36 -7.79
C THR A 315 2.25 0.45 -6.49
N PRO A 316 1.41 0.09 -5.51
CA PRO A 316 1.63 0.53 -4.13
C PRO A 316 3.02 0.10 -3.64
N GLN A 317 3.67 0.98 -2.87
CA GLN A 317 5.00 0.71 -2.29
C GLN A 317 4.98 -0.30 -1.14
N THR A 318 3.80 -0.67 -0.65
CA THR A 318 3.64 -1.50 0.57
C THR A 318 4.41 -2.82 0.51
N PHE A 319 4.59 -3.40 -0.68
CA PHE A 319 5.37 -4.65 -0.80
C PHE A 319 6.86 -4.46 -0.49
N MET A 320 7.39 -3.24 -0.59
CA MET A 320 8.80 -2.97 -0.30
C MET A 320 9.15 -3.22 1.17
N PHE A 321 8.19 -3.03 2.09
CA PHE A 321 8.47 -2.98 3.53
C PHE A 321 7.62 -3.95 4.36
N ILE A 322 6.29 -4.04 4.11
CA ILE A 322 5.35 -4.76 4.98
C ILE A 322 5.67 -6.25 5.03
N SER A 323 5.64 -6.82 6.24
CA SER A 323 5.98 -8.22 6.53
C SER A 323 5.15 -9.23 5.72
N SER A 324 3.87 -8.95 5.49
CA SER A 324 2.97 -9.81 4.70
C SER A 324 3.38 -9.97 3.23
N PHE A 325 4.28 -9.12 2.71
CA PHE A 325 4.84 -9.21 1.36
C PHE A 325 6.27 -9.80 1.32
N LYS A 326 6.77 -10.35 2.43
CA LYS A 326 8.10 -10.99 2.49
C LYS A 326 8.31 -11.97 1.33
N GLN A 327 7.31 -12.81 1.03
CA GLN A 327 7.41 -13.80 -0.06
C GLN A 327 7.50 -13.16 -1.45
N THR A 328 6.81 -12.03 -1.66
CA THR A 328 6.92 -11.26 -2.91
C THR A 328 8.32 -10.67 -3.07
N ARG A 329 8.91 -10.11 -1.99
CA ARG A 329 10.28 -9.60 -2.01
C ARG A 329 11.29 -10.71 -2.26
N SER A 330 11.19 -11.83 -1.53
CA SER A 330 12.05 -12.99 -1.75
C SER A 330 11.98 -13.47 -3.21
N PHE A 331 10.76 -13.57 -3.76
CA PHE A 331 10.60 -13.98 -5.16
C PHE A 331 11.32 -13.04 -6.13
N ILE A 332 11.17 -11.71 -5.94
CA ILE A 332 11.85 -10.71 -6.79
C ILE A 332 13.37 -10.89 -6.68
N LEU A 333 13.91 -10.97 -5.46
CA LEU A 333 15.34 -11.10 -5.22
C LEU A 333 15.93 -12.41 -5.79
N ASP A 334 15.19 -13.50 -5.71
CA ASP A 334 15.64 -14.83 -6.13
C ASP A 334 15.54 -15.03 -7.66
N ASN A 335 14.60 -14.35 -8.34
CA ASN A 335 14.23 -14.67 -9.73
C ASN A 335 14.37 -13.52 -10.73
N MET A 336 14.54 -12.29 -10.24
CA MET A 336 14.60 -11.09 -11.07
C MET A 336 15.75 -10.18 -10.64
N ASN A 337 16.31 -9.47 -11.59
CA ASN A 337 17.32 -8.45 -11.33
C ASN A 337 16.65 -7.07 -11.34
N ILE A 338 16.75 -6.34 -10.24
CA ILE A 338 16.28 -4.97 -10.13
C ILE A 338 17.21 -4.08 -10.96
N LYS A 339 16.64 -3.30 -11.88
CA LYS A 339 17.38 -2.30 -12.67
C LYS A 339 17.15 -0.90 -12.15
N GLU A 340 15.90 -0.59 -11.82
CA GLU A 340 15.54 0.74 -11.37
C GLU A 340 14.29 0.70 -10.49
N PHE A 341 14.27 1.58 -9.49
CA PHE A 341 13.16 1.81 -8.60
C PHE A 341 12.94 3.30 -8.37
N VAL A 342 11.69 3.76 -8.45
CA VAL A 342 11.31 5.12 -8.04
C VAL A 342 10.28 5.02 -6.92
N HIS A 343 10.63 5.50 -5.76
CA HIS A 343 9.80 5.56 -4.57
C HIS A 343 9.12 6.93 -4.49
N PHE A 344 7.87 7.02 -4.94
CA PHE A 344 7.14 8.28 -4.98
C PHE A 344 6.59 8.71 -3.61
N GLY A 345 6.24 7.76 -2.74
CA GLY A 345 5.53 8.05 -1.49
C GLY A 345 4.09 8.50 -1.73
N LEU A 346 3.50 9.18 -0.73
CA LEU A 346 2.09 9.54 -0.70
C LEU A 346 1.76 10.66 -1.69
N GLY A 347 0.74 10.41 -2.52
CA GLY A 347 0.15 11.42 -3.41
C GLY A 347 1.06 11.90 -4.55
N GLY A 348 0.54 12.81 -5.37
CA GLY A 348 1.28 13.46 -6.46
C GLY A 348 1.52 12.63 -7.71
N VAL A 349 1.16 11.35 -7.71
CA VAL A 349 1.19 10.49 -8.89
C VAL A 349 -0.20 10.42 -9.53
N PHE A 350 -1.22 10.14 -8.73
CA PHE A 350 -2.61 10.05 -9.21
C PHE A 350 -3.42 11.25 -8.71
N ASP A 351 -4.15 11.93 -9.59
CA ASP A 351 -4.93 13.12 -9.24
C ASP A 351 -6.05 12.85 -8.23
N ASN A 352 -6.66 11.65 -8.30
CA ASN A 352 -7.87 11.30 -7.54
C ASN A 352 -7.64 10.16 -6.52
N ALA A 353 -6.40 9.78 -6.21
CA ALA A 353 -6.11 8.73 -5.24
C ALA A 353 -4.89 9.05 -4.37
N LEU A 354 -5.09 9.05 -3.06
CA LEU A 354 -4.01 9.14 -2.08
C LEU A 354 -3.45 7.74 -1.84
N VAL A 355 -2.53 7.32 -2.70
CA VAL A 355 -1.85 6.03 -2.59
C VAL A 355 -0.35 6.26 -2.55
N ASP A 356 0.31 5.61 -1.62
CA ASP A 356 1.77 5.51 -1.59
C ASP A 356 2.25 4.58 -2.70
N THR A 357 2.96 5.12 -3.69
CA THR A 357 3.33 4.38 -4.89
C THR A 357 4.83 4.29 -5.12
N CYS A 358 5.20 3.24 -5.84
CA CYS A 358 6.52 3.09 -6.45
C CYS A 358 6.40 2.61 -7.89
N ALA A 359 7.37 3.00 -8.73
CA ALA A 359 7.55 2.42 -10.06
C ALA A 359 8.87 1.63 -10.09
N PHE A 360 8.91 0.54 -10.84
CA PHE A 360 10.09 -0.29 -10.92
C PHE A 360 10.29 -0.91 -12.30
N ILE A 361 11.54 -1.24 -12.60
CA ILE A 361 11.97 -1.97 -13.79
C ILE A 361 12.79 -3.17 -13.33
N LEU A 362 12.28 -4.37 -13.61
CA LEU A 362 12.89 -5.65 -13.26
C LEU A 362 13.24 -6.42 -14.53
N LYS A 363 14.35 -7.16 -14.53
CA LYS A 363 14.75 -8.03 -15.63
C LYS A 363 14.70 -9.49 -15.21
N LYS A 364 14.06 -10.36 -16.00
CA LYS A 364 14.06 -11.81 -15.77
C LYS A 364 15.41 -12.39 -16.14
N GLU A 365 16.34 -12.26 -15.26
CA GLU A 365 17.66 -12.91 -15.37
C GLU A 365 18.09 -13.41 -14.00
N LYS A 366 18.91 -14.48 -14.00
CA LYS A 366 19.48 -14.97 -12.75
C LYS A 366 20.38 -13.89 -12.17
N HIS A 367 20.20 -13.59 -10.89
CA HIS A 367 20.94 -12.54 -10.23
C HIS A 367 22.46 -12.76 -10.35
N LEU A 368 23.11 -11.82 -11.00
CA LEU A 368 24.54 -11.57 -10.91
C LEU A 368 24.61 -10.25 -10.13
N SER A 369 25.49 -10.15 -9.13
CA SER A 369 25.72 -8.90 -8.41
C SER A 369 25.64 -7.71 -9.36
N SER A 370 24.61 -6.90 -9.24
CA SER A 370 24.43 -5.72 -10.08
C SER A 370 23.83 -4.59 -9.25
N VAL A 371 24.49 -3.46 -9.30
CA VAL A 371 24.02 -2.25 -8.64
C VAL A 371 22.82 -1.70 -9.41
N ALA A 372 21.71 -1.53 -8.72
CA ALA A 372 20.49 -0.93 -9.24
C ALA A 372 20.39 0.55 -8.84
N ARG A 373 19.66 1.33 -9.63
CA ARG A 373 19.36 2.73 -9.33
C ARG A 373 18.03 2.85 -8.57
N TYR A 374 18.07 3.58 -7.46
CA TYR A 374 16.90 3.87 -6.64
C TYR A 374 16.72 5.37 -6.51
N ILE A 375 15.54 5.89 -6.80
CA ILE A 375 15.20 7.30 -6.71
C ILE A 375 14.16 7.49 -5.61
N LYS A 376 14.45 8.34 -4.61
CA LYS A 376 13.63 8.55 -3.42
C LYS A 376 12.93 9.89 -3.47
N LEU A 377 11.63 9.90 -3.77
CA LEU A 377 10.79 11.10 -3.91
C LEU A 377 9.69 11.20 -2.85
N ASP A 378 9.70 10.35 -1.82
CA ASP A 378 8.67 10.31 -0.77
C ASP A 378 8.61 11.60 0.08
N GLY A 379 9.72 12.32 0.20
CA GLY A 379 9.79 13.65 0.84
C GLY A 379 9.49 14.83 -0.08
N THR A 380 9.28 14.59 -1.40
CA THR A 380 9.01 15.65 -2.38
C THR A 380 7.54 16.04 -2.37
N ALA A 381 7.24 17.34 -2.47
CA ALA A 381 5.86 17.81 -2.57
C ALA A 381 5.14 17.19 -3.79
N ALA A 382 3.86 16.89 -3.64
CA ALA A 382 3.08 16.18 -4.65
C ALA A 382 3.11 16.83 -6.04
N CYS A 383 3.03 18.19 -6.10
CA CYS A 383 3.09 18.95 -7.36
C CYS A 383 4.45 18.90 -8.06
N ASP A 384 5.53 18.62 -7.33
CA ASP A 384 6.90 18.73 -7.85
C ASP A 384 7.50 17.39 -8.26
N LYS A 385 6.87 16.26 -7.93
CA LYS A 385 7.41 14.91 -8.17
C LYS A 385 7.79 14.67 -9.63
N LYS A 386 6.95 15.09 -10.59
CA LYS A 386 7.25 14.96 -12.02
C LYS A 386 8.51 15.72 -12.40
N ALA A 387 8.58 17.01 -12.02
CA ALA A 387 9.72 17.87 -12.34
C ALA A 387 11.00 17.40 -11.64
N THR A 388 10.89 16.96 -10.39
CA THR A 388 12.01 16.45 -9.61
C THR A 388 12.54 15.16 -10.21
N LEU A 389 11.67 14.19 -10.58
CA LEU A 389 12.11 12.96 -11.26
C LEU A 389 12.93 13.29 -12.52
N HIS A 390 12.42 14.19 -13.36
CA HIS A 390 13.11 14.58 -14.58
C HIS A 390 14.51 15.13 -14.30
N ARG A 391 14.63 16.01 -13.31
CA ARG A 391 15.91 16.58 -12.89
C ARG A 391 16.88 15.56 -12.29
N VAL A 392 16.37 14.58 -11.53
CA VAL A 392 17.19 13.47 -11.00
C VAL A 392 17.74 12.62 -12.16
N LEU A 393 16.92 12.35 -13.17
CA LEU A 393 17.34 11.61 -14.36
C LEU A 393 18.39 12.37 -15.21
N GLU A 394 18.39 13.72 -15.16
CA GLU A 394 19.41 14.59 -15.74
C GLU A 394 20.69 14.70 -14.88
N GLY A 395 20.79 13.96 -13.77
CA GLY A 395 21.93 14.01 -12.85
C GLY A 395 21.91 15.18 -11.86
N LYS A 396 20.80 15.95 -11.79
CA LYS A 396 20.56 16.95 -10.76
C LYS A 396 19.93 16.25 -9.53
N PHE A 397 20.17 16.79 -8.32
CA PHE A 397 19.73 16.19 -7.05
C PHE A 397 20.28 14.77 -6.78
N PRO A 398 21.61 14.61 -6.76
CA PRO A 398 22.23 13.31 -6.50
C PRO A 398 21.87 12.72 -5.14
N GLU A 399 21.48 13.54 -4.16
CA GLU A 399 21.02 13.14 -2.84
C GLU A 399 19.70 12.37 -2.84
N LEU A 400 18.93 12.43 -3.92
CA LEU A 400 17.70 11.65 -4.12
C LEU A 400 17.93 10.35 -4.89
N CYS A 401 19.17 10.13 -5.39
CA CYS A 401 19.53 8.98 -6.20
C CYS A 401 20.50 8.08 -5.42
N TYR A 402 20.09 6.85 -5.18
CA TYR A 402 20.85 5.84 -4.45
C TYR A 402 21.23 4.70 -5.39
N PHE A 403 22.36 4.07 -5.08
CA PHE A 403 22.83 2.88 -5.78
C PHE A 403 23.10 1.79 -4.74
N SER A 404 22.47 0.62 -4.90
CA SER A 404 22.62 -0.51 -3.98
C SER A 404 22.52 -1.83 -4.75
N ASP A 405 23.25 -2.83 -4.30
CA ASP A 405 23.07 -4.20 -4.78
C ASP A 405 21.82 -4.80 -4.12
N GLN A 406 21.03 -5.55 -4.87
CA GLN A 406 19.83 -6.19 -4.29
C GLN A 406 20.15 -7.25 -3.22
N ASN A 407 21.37 -7.82 -3.21
CA ASN A 407 21.85 -8.71 -2.15
C ASN A 407 21.90 -8.02 -0.78
N ASP A 408 22.08 -6.70 -0.77
CA ASP A 408 22.12 -5.90 0.46
C ASP A 408 20.83 -6.04 1.29
N PHE A 409 19.69 -6.30 0.63
CA PHE A 409 18.41 -6.47 1.32
C PHE A 409 18.25 -7.82 2.02
N GLU A 410 19.08 -8.81 1.68
CA GLU A 410 19.03 -10.13 2.27
C GLU A 410 19.51 -10.14 3.72
N SER A 411 20.37 -9.20 4.09
CA SER A 411 20.93 -9.08 5.45
C SER A 411 19.86 -8.66 6.49
N ILE A 412 18.74 -8.07 6.04
CA ILE A 412 17.71 -7.53 6.93
C ILE A 412 16.53 -8.51 7.05
N PRO A 413 16.09 -8.86 8.28
CA PRO A 413 14.93 -9.72 8.48
C PRO A 413 13.70 -9.22 7.72
N GLY A 414 13.07 -10.11 6.93
CA GLY A 414 11.96 -9.74 6.06
C GLY A 414 12.38 -9.16 4.71
N LYS A 415 13.67 -8.93 4.46
CA LYS A 415 14.23 -8.42 3.20
C LYS A 415 13.58 -7.11 2.71
N PRO A 416 13.37 -6.08 3.56
CA PRO A 416 12.79 -4.82 3.11
C PRO A 416 13.73 -4.09 2.14
N PHE A 417 13.15 -3.39 1.16
CA PHE A 417 13.94 -2.66 0.14
C PHE A 417 14.38 -1.30 0.65
N VAL A 418 15.23 -1.28 1.67
CA VAL A 418 15.77 -0.06 2.32
C VAL A 418 17.11 0.34 1.72
N TYR A 419 17.09 0.74 0.48
CA TYR A 419 18.26 1.07 -0.34
C TYR A 419 19.03 2.33 0.13
N TRP A 420 18.45 3.13 1.05
CA TRP A 420 19.01 4.41 1.53
C TRP A 420 19.86 4.30 2.80
N ILE A 421 20.00 3.11 3.38
CA ILE A 421 20.85 2.90 4.56
C ILE A 421 22.26 2.48 4.14
N SER A 422 23.28 2.87 4.95
CA SER A 422 24.67 2.51 4.70
C SER A 422 24.95 1.03 5.01
N GLN A 423 26.09 0.52 4.55
CA GLN A 423 26.51 -0.84 4.85
C GLN A 423 26.75 -1.04 6.35
N GLU A 424 27.39 -0.08 7.01
CA GLU A 424 27.64 -0.13 8.46
C GLU A 424 26.32 -0.23 9.25
N PHE A 425 25.25 0.43 8.74
CA PHE A 425 23.93 0.30 9.36
C PHE A 425 23.30 -1.07 9.09
N ARG A 426 23.51 -1.66 7.92
CA ARG A 426 23.05 -3.03 7.62
C ARG A 426 23.74 -4.07 8.50
N ASP A 427 25.02 -3.86 8.81
CA ASP A 427 25.81 -4.76 9.66
C ASP A 427 25.24 -4.88 11.08
N ILE A 428 24.43 -3.92 11.55
CA ILE A 428 23.69 -4.00 12.81
C ILE A 428 22.77 -5.23 12.85
N PHE A 429 22.20 -5.63 11.70
CA PHE A 429 21.29 -6.79 11.61
C PHE A 429 22.01 -8.15 11.69
N SER A 430 23.34 -8.19 11.70
CA SER A 430 24.11 -9.39 12.02
C SER A 430 24.12 -9.72 13.52
N ASN A 431 23.71 -8.77 14.38
CA ASN A 431 23.56 -9.01 15.80
C ASN A 431 22.38 -9.95 16.08
N PRO A 432 22.40 -10.66 17.21
CA PRO A 432 21.26 -11.42 17.70
C PRO A 432 19.99 -10.55 17.79
N THR A 433 18.83 -11.18 17.64
CA THR A 433 17.57 -10.47 17.67
C THR A 433 16.94 -10.42 19.07
N LEU A 434 16.02 -9.49 19.31
CA LEU A 434 15.33 -9.35 20.60
C LEU A 434 14.70 -10.67 21.08
N MET A 435 14.21 -11.51 20.15
CA MET A 435 13.58 -12.79 20.47
C MET A 435 14.52 -13.80 21.18
N GLU A 436 15.84 -13.59 21.08
CA GLU A 436 16.82 -14.44 21.77
C GLU A 436 16.96 -14.09 23.25
N PHE A 437 16.50 -12.91 23.66
CA PHE A 437 16.67 -12.36 24.99
C PHE A 437 15.38 -12.01 25.71
N ALA A 438 14.27 -11.92 24.95
CA ALA A 438 12.98 -11.54 25.48
C ALA A 438 11.83 -12.13 24.67
N ASP A 439 10.77 -12.46 25.37
CA ASP A 439 9.52 -12.89 24.78
C ASP A 439 8.62 -11.68 24.45
N VAL A 440 8.32 -11.47 23.18
CA VAL A 440 7.32 -10.49 22.75
C VAL A 440 5.99 -11.19 22.55
N ARG A 441 4.99 -10.81 23.33
CA ARG A 441 3.71 -11.51 23.41
C ARG A 441 2.51 -10.59 23.22
N GLN A 442 1.54 -11.07 22.46
CA GLN A 442 0.23 -10.46 22.32
C GLN A 442 -0.69 -10.94 23.44
N GLY A 443 -1.45 -10.02 24.06
CA GLY A 443 -2.36 -10.33 25.14
C GLY A 443 -3.78 -10.62 24.70
N ILE A 444 -4.73 -10.39 25.62
CA ILE A 444 -6.13 -10.72 25.49
C ILE A 444 -6.82 -9.76 24.50
N ALA A 445 -7.57 -10.30 23.54
CA ALA A 445 -8.53 -9.53 22.75
C ALA A 445 -9.92 -9.68 23.36
N THR A 446 -10.53 -8.60 23.87
CA THR A 446 -11.83 -8.68 24.54
C THR A 446 -13.02 -8.93 23.60
N GLY A 447 -12.87 -8.62 22.29
CA GLY A 447 -13.97 -8.66 21.32
C GLY A 447 -15.10 -7.65 21.61
N ASN A 448 -15.35 -7.35 22.89
CA ASN A 448 -16.34 -6.38 23.34
C ASN A 448 -15.86 -5.60 24.57
N ASN A 449 -15.18 -4.48 24.32
CA ASN A 449 -14.64 -3.62 25.37
C ASN A 449 -15.72 -3.13 26.35
N LYS A 450 -16.91 -2.75 25.86
CA LYS A 450 -18.01 -2.25 26.72
C LYS A 450 -18.45 -3.28 27.74
N LYS A 451 -18.39 -4.56 27.41
CA LYS A 451 -18.78 -5.64 28.31
C LYS A 451 -17.70 -5.92 29.36
N PHE A 452 -16.43 -5.98 28.95
CA PHE A 452 -15.35 -6.52 29.78
C PHE A 452 -14.46 -5.47 30.42
N LEU A 453 -14.42 -4.22 29.93
CA LEU A 453 -13.51 -3.19 30.43
C LEU A 453 -14.24 -2.09 31.19
N ARG A 454 -13.56 -1.60 32.23
CA ARG A 454 -13.92 -0.38 32.95
C ARG A 454 -12.64 0.41 33.27
N TYR A 455 -12.79 1.69 33.51
CA TYR A 455 -11.75 2.43 34.16
C TYR A 455 -11.67 2.01 35.63
N PHE A 456 -10.47 2.00 36.22
CA PHE A 456 -10.33 1.52 37.60
C PHE A 456 -11.15 2.34 38.62
N TRP A 457 -11.45 3.61 38.33
CA TRP A 457 -12.28 4.48 39.15
C TRP A 457 -13.79 4.27 38.98
N GLU A 458 -14.23 3.48 38.04
CA GLU A 458 -15.62 3.08 37.83
C GLU A 458 -16.01 1.84 38.66
N VAL A 459 -15.03 1.23 39.35
CA VAL A 459 -15.21 0.00 40.10
C VAL A 459 -14.75 0.17 41.56
N GLU A 460 -15.30 -0.64 42.46
CA GLU A 460 -14.84 -0.63 43.85
C GLU A 460 -13.38 -1.12 43.96
N LYS A 461 -12.54 -0.36 44.64
CA LYS A 461 -11.14 -0.66 44.82
C LYS A 461 -10.86 -2.07 45.37
N ASN A 462 -11.71 -2.51 46.32
CA ASN A 462 -11.62 -3.82 46.95
C ASN A 462 -11.99 -4.98 46.00
N SER A 463 -12.66 -4.70 44.89
CA SER A 463 -13.01 -5.69 43.85
C SER A 463 -11.88 -5.90 42.82
N ILE A 464 -10.80 -5.17 42.96
CA ILE A 464 -9.61 -5.30 42.09
C ILE A 464 -8.59 -6.22 42.74
N ARG A 465 -8.05 -7.18 42.00
CA ARG A 465 -6.91 -8.04 42.40
C ARG A 465 -5.70 -7.81 41.52
N PHE A 466 -4.52 -8.03 42.07
CA PHE A 466 -3.21 -7.84 41.40
C PHE A 466 -2.42 -9.15 41.25
N ASP A 467 -3.03 -10.28 41.58
CA ASP A 467 -2.41 -11.61 41.54
C ASP A 467 -3.47 -12.70 41.25
N THR A 468 -3.05 -13.94 41.31
CA THR A 468 -3.91 -15.12 41.12
C THR A 468 -4.50 -15.67 42.41
N SER A 469 -4.18 -15.10 43.59
CA SER A 469 -4.50 -15.65 44.90
C SER A 469 -6.00 -15.58 45.25
N ASP A 470 -6.72 -14.60 44.72
CA ASP A 470 -8.15 -14.37 45.06
C ASP A 470 -9.01 -14.27 43.76
N ASN A 471 -9.39 -15.43 43.24
CA ASN A 471 -10.28 -15.52 42.06
C ASN A 471 -11.73 -15.06 42.31
N SER A 472 -12.09 -14.72 43.55
CA SER A 472 -13.41 -14.18 43.87
C SER A 472 -13.56 -12.71 43.40
N LYS A 473 -12.47 -11.97 43.31
CA LYS A 473 -12.47 -10.58 42.83
C LYS A 473 -12.59 -10.51 41.31
N LYS A 474 -13.56 -9.69 40.88
CA LYS A 474 -13.93 -9.60 39.48
C LYS A 474 -12.90 -8.92 38.59
N TRP A 475 -12.27 -7.86 39.07
CA TRP A 475 -11.48 -6.96 38.26
C TRP A 475 -9.97 -7.19 38.38
N VAL A 476 -9.27 -7.11 37.27
CA VAL A 476 -7.81 -7.19 37.20
C VAL A 476 -7.28 -5.98 36.42
N PRO A 477 -6.20 -5.33 36.86
CA PRO A 477 -5.56 -4.27 36.11
C PRO A 477 -5.18 -4.72 34.69
N TYR A 478 -5.36 -3.83 33.70
CA TYR A 478 -5.27 -4.20 32.30
C TYR A 478 -4.50 -3.16 31.47
N ALA A 479 -3.36 -3.54 30.92
CA ALA A 479 -2.55 -2.70 30.04
C ALA A 479 -3.05 -2.79 28.60
N LYS A 480 -3.72 -1.72 28.10
CA LYS A 480 -4.41 -1.70 26.82
C LYS A 480 -3.71 -0.91 25.72
N GLY A 481 -2.55 -0.40 25.90
CA GLY A 481 -1.95 0.59 25.02
C GLY A 481 -2.43 2.01 25.38
N GLY A 482 -2.73 2.86 24.38
CA GLY A 482 -3.21 4.22 24.62
C GLY A 482 -2.40 5.27 23.86
N PRO A 483 -2.57 6.56 24.18
CA PRO A 483 -1.86 7.65 23.52
C PRO A 483 -0.34 7.56 23.73
N TYR A 484 0.38 8.38 22.94
CA TYR A 484 1.82 8.48 23.07
C TYR A 484 2.26 8.75 24.51
N ASN A 485 3.05 7.84 25.06
CA ASN A 485 3.66 7.96 26.38
C ASN A 485 4.88 7.03 26.45
N LYS A 486 5.99 7.50 27.03
CA LYS A 486 7.22 6.72 27.26
C LYS A 486 7.41 6.45 28.74
N TRP A 487 8.15 5.41 29.04
CA TRP A 487 8.70 5.04 30.33
C TRP A 487 7.66 4.49 31.32
N TYR A 488 6.51 5.15 31.53
CA TYR A 488 5.42 4.72 32.42
C TYR A 488 4.11 5.43 32.08
N GLY A 489 2.95 4.76 32.32
CA GLY A 489 1.62 5.33 32.19
C GLY A 489 0.66 4.53 31.32
N ASN A 490 -0.52 5.08 31.04
CA ASN A 490 -1.64 4.45 30.30
C ASN A 490 -2.21 3.20 31.01
N LEU A 491 -2.14 3.13 32.35
CA LEU A 491 -2.53 2.00 33.18
C LEU A 491 -3.86 2.24 33.92
N TRP A 492 -4.88 2.72 33.22
CA TRP A 492 -6.17 3.10 33.79
C TRP A 492 -7.30 2.09 33.59
N TRP A 493 -7.06 1.00 32.88
CA TRP A 493 -8.08 -0.01 32.61
C TRP A 493 -8.04 -1.15 33.62
N VAL A 494 -9.24 -1.70 33.91
CA VAL A 494 -9.44 -3.00 34.54
C VAL A 494 -10.31 -3.88 33.65
N ILE A 495 -10.03 -5.17 33.64
CA ILE A 495 -10.77 -6.18 32.89
C ILE A 495 -11.53 -7.09 33.85
N ALA A 496 -12.79 -7.43 33.51
CA ALA A 496 -13.52 -8.48 34.18
C ALA A 496 -12.89 -9.84 33.91
N PHE A 497 -12.32 -10.45 34.94
CA PHE A 497 -11.52 -11.68 34.82
C PHE A 497 -11.82 -12.67 35.97
N ASP A 498 -13.05 -12.68 36.48
CA ASP A 498 -13.62 -13.75 37.31
C ASP A 498 -13.89 -15.01 36.48
N SER A 499 -14.22 -16.12 37.09
CA SER A 499 -14.47 -17.39 36.42
C SER A 499 -15.57 -17.27 35.34
N GLN A 500 -16.65 -16.55 35.60
CA GLN A 500 -17.75 -16.36 34.66
C GLN A 500 -17.32 -15.51 33.47
N SER A 501 -16.65 -14.39 33.71
CA SER A 501 -16.16 -13.49 32.64
C SER A 501 -15.09 -14.18 31.76
N THR A 502 -14.25 -14.97 32.38
CA THR A 502 -13.19 -15.75 31.69
C THR A 502 -13.81 -16.81 30.79
N GLU A 503 -14.83 -17.55 31.26
CA GLU A 503 -15.57 -18.52 30.45
C GLU A 503 -16.24 -17.87 29.25
N ILE A 504 -16.87 -16.71 29.42
CA ILE A 504 -17.50 -15.97 28.32
C ILE A 504 -16.46 -15.50 27.31
N LEU A 505 -15.30 -15.00 27.76
CA LEU A 505 -14.19 -14.61 26.88
C LEU A 505 -13.72 -15.79 26.01
N GLN A 506 -13.56 -16.97 26.61
CA GLN A 506 -13.17 -18.18 25.90
C GLN A 506 -14.22 -18.63 24.89
N ASN A 507 -15.49 -18.63 25.26
CA ASN A 507 -16.61 -19.02 24.40
C ASN A 507 -16.88 -18.06 23.23
N THR A 508 -16.39 -16.82 23.28
CA THR A 508 -16.48 -15.86 22.16
C THR A 508 -15.36 -16.01 21.15
N GLY A 509 -14.60 -17.11 21.18
CA GLY A 509 -13.49 -17.38 20.26
C GLY A 509 -12.20 -16.63 20.61
N ASN A 510 -12.16 -15.94 21.73
CA ASN A 510 -10.94 -15.34 22.26
C ASN A 510 -10.20 -16.38 23.10
N ASN A 511 -9.27 -17.10 22.49
CA ASN A 511 -8.31 -17.86 23.26
C ASN A 511 -7.57 -16.89 24.16
N LEU A 512 -7.50 -17.17 25.46
CA LEU A 512 -6.67 -16.40 26.39
C LEU A 512 -5.20 -16.76 26.13
N PRO A 513 -4.49 -16.02 25.25
CA PRO A 513 -3.17 -16.41 24.81
C PRO A 513 -2.13 -16.07 25.89
N ASN A 514 -1.04 -16.83 25.94
CA ASN A 514 0.15 -16.50 26.72
C ASN A 514 -0.15 -16.32 28.23
N LYS A 515 -0.94 -17.22 28.81
CA LYS A 515 -1.35 -17.17 30.25
C LYS A 515 -0.17 -17.19 31.21
N GLU A 516 0.93 -17.78 30.81
CA GLU A 516 2.17 -17.88 31.59
C GLU A 516 2.85 -16.52 31.83
N TYR A 517 2.47 -15.49 31.06
CA TYR A 517 2.98 -14.12 31.21
C TYR A 517 2.04 -13.20 31.98
N TYR A 518 0.86 -13.67 32.37
CA TYR A 518 -0.08 -12.87 33.12
C TYR A 518 0.46 -12.54 34.51
N PHE A 519 0.18 -11.33 34.97
CA PHE A 519 0.62 -10.78 36.25
C PHE A 519 2.14 -10.56 36.38
N ARG A 520 2.95 -10.88 35.37
CA ARG A 520 4.39 -10.61 35.38
C ARG A 520 4.67 -9.14 35.07
N SER A 521 5.76 -8.63 35.67
CA SER A 521 6.34 -7.35 35.25
C SER A 521 7.04 -7.48 33.91
N GLY A 522 7.14 -6.38 33.15
CA GLY A 522 7.76 -6.36 31.84
C GLY A 522 7.72 -4.97 31.19
N ILE A 523 7.63 -4.94 29.89
CA ILE A 523 7.52 -3.71 29.09
C ILE A 523 6.27 -3.83 28.23
N THR A 524 5.37 -2.84 28.27
CA THR A 524 4.20 -2.76 27.38
C THR A 524 4.36 -1.62 26.37
N TYR A 525 3.69 -1.72 25.23
CA TYR A 525 3.72 -0.66 24.22
C TYR A 525 2.37 -0.50 23.52
N SER A 526 2.16 0.65 22.89
CA SER A 526 1.01 0.87 22.01
C SER A 526 1.39 0.43 20.61
N MET A 527 0.67 -0.55 20.06
CA MET A 527 0.95 -1.12 18.74
C MET A 527 0.86 -0.07 17.64
N THR A 528 -0.14 0.82 17.67
CA THR A 528 -0.34 1.88 16.70
C THR A 528 0.17 3.20 17.26
N THR A 529 1.17 3.80 16.60
CA THR A 529 1.71 5.11 16.98
C THR A 529 2.34 5.83 15.78
N SER A 530 1.97 7.08 15.59
CA SER A 530 2.59 7.98 14.59
C SER A 530 3.61 8.94 15.23
N SER A 531 3.67 9.00 16.56
CA SER A 531 4.40 10.02 17.31
C SER A 531 5.75 9.57 17.84
N GLY A 532 6.12 8.29 17.66
CA GLY A 532 7.38 7.75 18.15
C GLY A 532 7.23 6.49 19.00
N SER A 533 8.34 6.00 19.57
CA SER A 533 8.35 4.84 20.45
C SER A 533 7.52 5.09 21.72
N THR A 534 6.73 4.11 22.15
CA THR A 534 5.77 4.22 23.25
C THR A 534 5.94 3.12 24.28
N PHE A 535 7.19 2.70 24.53
CA PHE A 535 7.47 1.62 25.47
C PHE A 535 7.44 2.13 26.91
N ARG A 536 6.73 1.38 27.76
CA ARG A 536 6.47 1.72 29.16
C ARG A 536 6.73 0.51 30.03
N TYR A 537 7.25 0.74 31.22
CA TYR A 537 7.35 -0.30 32.24
C TYR A 537 5.94 -0.80 32.61
N LEU A 538 5.76 -2.11 32.56
CA LEU A 538 4.56 -2.82 33.00
C LEU A 538 4.81 -3.37 34.41
N PRO A 539 4.13 -2.85 35.46
CA PRO A 539 4.26 -3.38 36.80
C PRO A 539 3.72 -4.81 36.91
N GLN A 540 4.16 -5.52 37.96
CA GLN A 540 3.54 -6.79 38.33
C GLN A 540 2.04 -6.59 38.66
N GLY A 541 1.22 -7.62 38.40
CA GLY A 541 -0.19 -7.61 38.73
C GLY A 541 -1.13 -7.18 37.59
N PHE A 542 -0.63 -7.02 36.37
CA PHE A 542 -1.41 -6.63 35.20
C PHE A 542 -1.63 -7.80 34.23
N LEU A 543 -2.78 -7.79 33.60
CA LEU A 543 -3.01 -8.44 32.30
C LEU A 543 -2.73 -7.43 31.17
N PHE A 544 -2.56 -7.91 29.93
CA PHE A 544 -2.24 -7.05 28.80
C PHE A 544 -3.09 -7.36 27.58
N ASP A 545 -3.28 -6.34 26.74
CA ASP A 545 -4.15 -6.34 25.54
C ASP A 545 -3.41 -6.80 24.30
N CYS A 546 -4.14 -7.23 23.28
CA CYS A 546 -3.60 -7.51 21.96
C CYS A 546 -3.02 -6.26 21.24
N LYS A 547 -3.58 -5.08 21.49
CA LYS A 547 -3.06 -3.79 21.00
C LYS A 547 -2.13 -3.09 22.00
N GLY A 548 -2.01 -3.62 23.19
CA GLY A 548 -1.05 -3.30 24.25
C GLY A 548 -0.12 -4.47 24.53
N SER A 549 0.47 -5.02 23.47
CA SER A 549 1.41 -6.15 23.54
C SER A 549 2.56 -5.87 24.49
N SER A 550 3.21 -6.92 24.99
CA SER A 550 4.23 -6.78 26.01
C SER A 550 5.48 -7.59 25.71
N VAL A 551 6.61 -7.12 26.27
CA VAL A 551 7.94 -7.73 26.18
C VAL A 551 8.34 -8.18 27.59
N PHE A 552 8.73 -9.45 27.71
CA PHE A 552 9.15 -10.08 28.96
C PHE A 552 10.58 -10.59 28.79
N CYS A 553 11.51 -9.99 29.49
CA CYS A 553 12.92 -10.39 29.41
C CYS A 553 13.13 -11.78 29.98
N HIS A 554 14.04 -12.56 29.40
CA HIS A 554 14.45 -13.86 29.96
C HIS A 554 15.18 -13.67 31.29
N ASP A 555 15.94 -12.57 31.41
CA ASP A 555 16.52 -12.08 32.67
C ASP A 555 15.88 -10.72 33.00
N ASP A 556 15.08 -10.68 34.06
CA ASP A 556 14.34 -9.50 34.52
C ASP A 556 15.29 -8.34 34.89
N SER A 557 16.56 -8.59 35.22
CA SER A 557 17.56 -7.56 35.50
C SER A 557 17.83 -6.65 34.31
N HIS A 558 17.62 -7.12 33.09
CA HIS A 558 17.82 -6.40 31.85
C HIS A 558 16.59 -5.55 31.41
N THR A 559 15.46 -5.62 32.10
CA THR A 559 14.20 -4.95 31.70
C THR A 559 14.41 -3.47 31.42
N PHE A 560 15.16 -2.75 32.26
CA PHE A 560 15.35 -1.30 32.05
C PHE A 560 16.37 -0.97 30.95
N ARG A 561 17.33 -1.86 30.67
CA ARG A 561 18.24 -1.75 29.53
C ARG A 561 17.46 -1.91 28.22
N PHE A 562 16.57 -2.90 28.12
CA PHE A 562 15.69 -3.08 26.99
C PHE A 562 14.69 -1.92 26.86
N LEU A 563 14.14 -1.41 27.96
CA LEU A 563 13.25 -0.26 27.93
C LEU A 563 13.96 1.00 27.35
N ALA A 564 15.25 1.18 27.67
CA ALA A 564 16.06 2.24 27.10
C ALA A 564 16.27 2.05 25.59
N LEU A 565 16.68 0.83 25.17
CA LEU A 565 16.88 0.50 23.76
C LEU A 565 15.59 0.73 22.96
N LEU A 566 14.48 0.17 23.41
CA LEU A 566 13.20 0.22 22.71
C LEU A 566 12.63 1.66 22.56
N ASN A 567 12.94 2.54 23.50
CA ASN A 567 12.58 3.96 23.45
C ASN A 567 13.60 4.85 22.73
N SER A 568 14.74 4.29 22.28
CA SER A 568 15.78 5.07 21.62
C SER A 568 15.37 5.54 20.22
N LYS A 569 16.01 6.64 19.76
CA LYS A 569 15.86 7.12 18.37
C LYS A 569 16.34 6.09 17.34
N LEU A 570 17.38 5.31 17.70
CA LEU A 570 17.89 4.23 16.86
C LEU A 570 16.84 3.13 16.64
N ALA A 571 16.24 2.63 17.72
CA ALA A 571 15.18 1.62 17.59
C ALA A 571 13.97 2.16 16.81
N PHE A 572 13.56 3.41 17.05
CA PHE A 572 12.47 4.04 16.31
C PHE A 572 12.78 4.15 14.81
N PHE A 573 14.00 4.52 14.44
CA PHE A 573 14.45 4.54 13.06
C PHE A 573 14.38 3.14 12.42
N ILE A 574 14.84 2.10 13.13
CA ILE A 574 14.76 0.71 12.67
C ILE A 574 13.29 0.27 12.49
N TYR A 575 12.38 0.63 13.42
CA TYR A 575 10.95 0.30 13.30
C TYR A 575 10.34 0.86 12.00
N GLY A 576 10.78 2.02 11.54
CA GLY A 576 10.27 2.67 10.33
C GLY A 576 10.39 1.81 9.06
N PHE A 577 11.27 0.83 9.04
CA PHE A 577 11.44 -0.06 7.89
C PHE A 577 11.26 -1.56 8.18
N ILE A 578 11.41 -2.04 9.43
CA ILE A 578 11.09 -3.44 9.74
C ILE A 578 9.58 -3.66 9.93
N ALA A 579 8.86 -2.68 10.50
CA ALA A 579 7.41 -2.75 10.67
C ALA A 579 6.65 -2.49 9.37
N GLY A 580 7.17 -1.63 8.49
CA GLY A 580 6.58 -1.31 7.19
C GLY A 580 5.20 -0.64 7.24
N SER A 581 4.64 -0.42 8.43
CA SER A 581 3.36 0.21 8.69
C SER A 581 3.39 1.06 9.95
N VAL A 582 2.29 1.77 10.22
CA VAL A 582 2.11 2.54 11.46
C VAL A 582 2.00 1.63 12.69
N ASP A 583 1.59 0.38 12.48
CA ASP A 583 1.47 -0.64 13.53
C ASP A 583 2.79 -1.40 13.69
N LEU A 584 3.35 -1.40 14.90
CA LEU A 584 4.50 -2.21 15.28
C LEU A 584 3.98 -3.55 15.84
N GLU A 585 4.00 -4.59 14.99
CA GLU A 585 3.51 -5.91 15.36
C GLU A 585 4.53 -6.67 16.21
N VAL A 586 4.05 -7.67 16.93
CA VAL A 586 4.88 -8.57 17.76
C VAL A 586 5.99 -9.23 16.92
N GLY A 587 5.65 -9.61 15.68
CA GLY A 587 6.61 -10.24 14.75
C GLY A 587 7.75 -9.31 14.35
N ASP A 588 7.43 -8.03 14.13
CA ASP A 588 8.41 -7.02 13.74
C ASP A 588 9.39 -6.75 14.90
N LEU A 589 8.85 -6.54 16.10
CA LEU A 589 9.65 -6.24 17.28
C LEU A 589 10.61 -7.38 17.64
N ARG A 590 10.23 -8.63 17.43
CA ARG A 590 11.09 -9.80 17.64
C ARG A 590 12.38 -9.75 16.81
N ASN A 591 12.32 -9.14 15.64
CA ASN A 591 13.44 -9.03 14.71
C ASN A 591 14.34 -7.81 14.95
N LEU A 592 14.10 -7.03 16.02
CA LEU A 592 14.98 -5.91 16.38
C LEU A 592 16.38 -6.43 16.75
N PRO A 593 17.46 -5.96 16.12
CA PRO A 593 18.80 -6.36 16.48
C PRO A 593 19.20 -5.79 17.85
N VAL A 594 19.87 -6.60 18.65
CA VAL A 594 20.35 -6.28 20.00
C VAL A 594 21.84 -6.50 20.07
N HIS A 595 22.60 -5.43 20.29
CA HIS A 595 24.04 -5.54 20.46
C HIS A 595 24.35 -6.20 21.81
N LYS A 596 25.27 -7.15 21.83
CA LYS A 596 25.66 -7.92 23.05
C LYS A 596 26.10 -7.04 24.23
N ASP A 597 26.74 -5.90 23.97
CA ASP A 597 27.19 -4.97 25.00
C ASP A 597 26.05 -4.41 25.85
N LEU A 598 24.82 -4.47 25.38
CA LEU A 598 23.64 -4.08 26.15
C LEU A 598 23.43 -5.04 27.36
N LEU A 599 23.81 -6.29 27.21
CA LEU A 599 23.60 -7.35 28.20
C LEU A 599 24.78 -7.49 29.16
N GLU A 600 25.97 -7.06 28.72
CA GLU A 600 27.17 -7.09 29.54
C GLU A 600 27.19 -5.96 30.58
N GLU A 601 27.86 -6.16 31.72
CA GLU A 601 28.05 -5.11 32.71
C GLU A 601 29.19 -4.17 32.30
N ASN A 602 28.90 -3.26 31.40
CA ASN A 602 29.84 -2.23 30.97
C ASN A 602 29.32 -0.81 31.30
N SER A 603 30.18 0.19 31.14
CA SER A 603 29.82 1.59 31.45
C SER A 603 28.59 2.09 30.75
N LEU A 604 28.38 1.70 29.48
CA LEU A 604 27.22 2.12 28.66
C LEU A 604 25.93 1.46 29.13
N SER A 605 25.94 0.13 29.30
CA SER A 605 24.74 -0.61 29.71
C SER A 605 24.26 -0.19 31.11
N LEU A 606 25.18 0.06 32.04
CA LEU A 606 24.87 0.57 33.38
C LEU A 606 24.30 1.98 33.37
N ARG A 607 24.81 2.85 32.48
CA ARG A 607 24.24 4.21 32.27
C ARG A 607 22.82 4.14 31.73
N LEU A 608 22.58 3.30 30.73
CA LEU A 608 21.24 3.11 30.12
C LEU A 608 20.26 2.56 31.18
N ASP A 609 20.66 1.57 31.95
CA ASP A 609 19.84 1.01 33.05
C ASP A 609 19.46 2.09 34.07
N ARG A 610 20.43 2.85 34.56
CA ARG A 610 20.20 3.93 35.53
C ARG A 610 19.31 5.03 35.00
N ALA A 611 19.58 5.49 33.78
CA ALA A 611 18.76 6.54 33.11
C ALA A 611 17.33 6.07 32.94
N SER A 612 17.12 4.85 32.43
CA SER A 612 15.79 4.28 32.21
C SER A 612 14.99 4.10 33.52
N ARG A 613 15.66 3.61 34.61
CA ARG A 613 15.04 3.53 35.93
C ARG A 613 14.65 4.91 36.47
N LEU A 614 15.53 5.89 36.33
CA LEU A 614 15.26 7.25 36.77
C LEU A 614 14.08 7.88 36.00
N LEU A 615 14.07 7.82 34.67
CA LEU A 615 13.00 8.30 33.84
C LEU A 615 11.67 7.62 34.16
N THR A 616 11.69 6.30 34.38
CA THR A 616 10.49 5.56 34.79
C THR A 616 9.99 6.03 36.15
N ALA A 617 10.89 6.18 37.15
CA ALA A 617 10.50 6.64 38.48
C ALA A 617 9.94 8.08 38.47
N ILE A 618 10.54 8.98 37.68
CA ILE A 618 10.04 10.36 37.52
C ILE A 618 8.65 10.33 36.86
N ARG A 619 8.46 9.53 35.81
CA ARG A 619 7.14 9.40 35.16
C ARG A 619 6.11 8.78 36.09
N MET A 620 6.44 7.76 36.87
CA MET A 620 5.55 7.20 37.89
C MET A 620 5.11 8.27 38.89
N LYS A 621 6.06 9.08 39.38
CA LYS A 621 5.74 10.17 40.29
C LYS A 621 4.85 11.22 39.65
N LYS A 622 5.11 11.61 38.40
CA LYS A 622 4.29 12.54 37.63
C LYS A 622 2.88 12.01 37.40
N GLU A 623 2.73 10.75 36.97
CA GLU A 623 1.43 10.14 36.74
C GLU A 623 0.61 10.03 38.05
N ALA A 624 1.26 9.80 39.21
CA ALA A 624 0.59 9.75 40.50
C ALA A 624 -0.09 11.07 40.93
N TYR A 625 0.23 12.19 40.29
CA TYR A 625 -0.54 13.45 40.43
C TYR A 625 -1.84 13.50 39.61
N LYS A 626 -2.04 12.53 38.72
CA LYS A 626 -3.29 12.45 37.93
C LYS A 626 -4.30 11.54 38.62
N ALA A 627 -5.51 12.03 38.81
CA ALA A 627 -6.60 11.22 39.37
C ALA A 627 -6.92 9.95 38.55
N THR A 628 -6.41 9.86 37.32
CA THR A 628 -6.54 8.72 36.39
C THR A 628 -5.41 7.68 36.54
N ASP A 629 -4.49 7.82 37.48
CA ASP A 629 -3.48 6.81 37.81
C ASP A 629 -3.89 5.95 39.01
N MET A 630 -3.69 4.65 38.95
CA MET A 630 -4.04 3.72 40.07
C MET A 630 -3.24 3.99 41.34
N ASN A 631 -2.07 4.59 41.21
CA ASN A 631 -1.23 4.98 42.34
C ASN A 631 -1.53 6.41 42.83
N TYR A 632 -2.62 7.03 42.28
CA TYR A 632 -3.03 8.36 42.71
C TYR A 632 -3.23 8.37 44.23
N LYS A 633 -2.36 9.11 44.90
CA LYS A 633 -2.55 9.49 46.29
C LYS A 633 -3.26 10.83 46.27
N LEU A 634 -4.30 10.98 47.12
CA LEU A 634 -4.93 12.27 47.31
C LEU A 634 -3.82 13.34 47.33
N SER A 635 -3.80 14.19 46.35
CA SER A 635 -2.71 15.21 46.25
C SER A 635 -2.80 16.07 47.52
N GLU A 636 -1.67 16.67 47.88
CA GLU A 636 -1.63 17.65 48.97
C GLU A 636 -2.75 18.70 48.81
N ILE A 637 -3.14 19.01 47.55
CA ILE A 637 -4.27 19.87 47.21
C ILE A 637 -5.60 19.31 47.76
N HIS A 638 -5.87 18.03 47.55
CA HIS A 638 -7.09 17.39 48.08
C HIS A 638 -7.06 17.25 49.60
N GLN A 639 -5.88 17.07 50.20
CA GLN A 639 -5.71 17.06 51.63
C GLN A 639 -6.03 18.45 52.23
N VAL A 640 -5.59 19.52 51.56
CA VAL A 640 -5.88 20.88 52.00
C VAL A 640 -7.34 21.24 51.80
N ILE A 641 -7.95 20.88 50.67
CA ILE A 641 -9.38 21.16 50.41
C ILE A 641 -10.29 20.28 51.25
N GLY A 642 -9.98 18.98 51.48
CA GLY A 642 -10.82 18.04 52.17
C GLY A 642 -10.81 18.16 53.70
N LEU A 643 -9.85 18.87 54.28
CA LEU A 643 -9.72 19.00 55.74
C LEU A 643 -10.30 20.30 56.32
N GLY A 644 -10.99 21.13 55.54
CA GLY A 644 -11.63 22.37 56.00
C GLY A 644 -10.65 23.44 56.51
N LYS A 645 -9.36 23.25 56.32
CA LYS A 645 -8.34 24.27 56.54
C LYS A 645 -8.23 25.10 55.26
N GLY A 646 -8.29 26.38 55.38
CA GLY A 646 -8.37 27.34 54.26
C GLY A 646 -7.41 27.00 53.12
N PHE A 647 -7.78 27.40 51.93
CA PHE A 647 -7.07 27.18 50.67
C PHE A 647 -5.64 27.75 50.75
N ASP A 648 -4.62 26.89 50.75
CA ASP A 648 -3.21 27.31 50.76
C ASP A 648 -2.67 27.42 49.34
N ILE A 649 -2.60 28.63 48.81
CA ILE A 649 -2.10 28.96 47.50
C ILE A 649 -0.63 28.49 47.32
N GLN A 650 0.18 28.58 48.38
CA GLN A 650 1.59 28.19 48.34
C GLN A 650 1.77 26.68 48.10
N VAL A 651 0.90 25.84 48.63
CA VAL A 651 0.91 24.39 48.37
C VAL A 651 0.51 24.08 46.92
N LEU A 652 -0.44 24.86 46.37
CA LEU A 652 -0.84 24.71 44.96
C LEU A 652 0.28 25.11 44.00
N GLU A 653 0.91 26.28 44.23
CA GLU A 653 2.04 26.74 43.45
C GLU A 653 3.22 25.78 43.49
N ASN A 654 3.63 25.34 44.66
CA ASN A 654 4.71 24.33 44.83
C ASN A 654 4.40 23.02 44.11
N THR A 655 3.15 22.61 44.05
CA THR A 655 2.74 21.39 43.36
C THR A 655 2.81 21.56 41.83
N LEU A 656 2.39 22.71 41.31
CA LEU A 656 2.49 23.05 39.89
C LEU A 656 3.95 23.21 39.45
N GLU A 657 4.77 23.93 40.19
CA GLU A 657 6.19 24.09 39.94
C GLU A 657 6.93 22.73 39.92
N ARG A 658 6.61 21.83 40.86
CA ARG A 658 7.19 20.46 40.86
C ARG A 658 6.81 19.68 39.60
N ARG A 659 5.59 19.81 39.12
CA ARG A 659 5.14 19.15 37.90
C ARG A 659 5.89 19.67 36.68
N ASP A 660 6.01 20.98 36.54
CA ASP A 660 6.71 21.63 35.43
C ASP A 660 8.22 21.33 35.47
N PHE A 661 8.81 21.30 36.68
CA PHE A 661 10.17 20.87 36.87
C PHE A 661 10.41 19.42 36.41
N LEU A 662 9.48 18.50 36.74
CA LEU A 662 9.56 17.11 36.30
C LEU A 662 9.45 16.96 34.78
N ASP A 663 8.62 17.79 34.09
CA ASP A 663 8.53 17.82 32.64
C ASP A 663 9.82 18.32 31.99
N LEU A 664 10.38 19.40 32.50
CA LEU A 664 11.66 19.94 32.03
C LEU A 664 12.78 18.88 32.25
N PHE A 665 12.83 18.26 33.42
CA PHE A 665 13.85 17.28 33.75
C PHE A 665 13.76 16.03 32.87
N ILE A 666 12.55 15.55 32.55
CA ILE A 666 12.33 14.48 31.59
C ILE A 666 12.85 14.86 30.21
N SER A 667 12.52 16.07 29.74
CA SER A 667 12.91 16.53 28.40
C SER A 667 14.44 16.67 28.23
N VAL A 668 15.14 16.94 29.31
CA VAL A 668 16.63 17.01 29.34
C VAL A 668 17.26 15.61 29.33
N LEU A 669 16.60 14.64 29.98
CA LEU A 669 17.10 13.26 30.06
C LEU A 669 16.77 12.41 28.84
N GLU A 670 15.66 12.69 28.14
CA GLU A 670 15.28 12.06 26.88
C GLU A 670 16.13 12.53 25.70
#